data_591f0da681efe8f2db15f3e6e76660b1
#
_entry.id   591f0da681efe8f2db15f3e6e76660b1
#
_cell.length_a   1.000
_cell.length_b   1.000
_cell.length_c   1.000
_cell.angle_alpha   90.00
_cell.angle_beta   90.00
_cell.angle_gamma   90.00
#
_symmetry.space_group_name_H-M   'P 1'
#
loop_
_entity.id
_entity.type
_entity.pdbx_description
1 polymer ?
#
loop_
_entity_poly.entity_id
_entity_poly.type
_entity_poly.pdbx_seq_one_letter_code
_entity_poly.pdbx_strand_id
1 'polypeptide(L)'
;MKIIGMDVGSTTVKAVVVENGQATWQDYQRHNTRQAEKVHEFLERVETEAGVVAGRDRIFFTGSGAGFIAPLCGGKLIQEVVAVAASVDRLHPDVRFVSEIGGEDMKTIFFTATGSGKSKQVFMQSACSGGTGTFVEKTARKLQIPTERLAQMPYEGLSLHKVSSKCGIFAETDANTLVKTGVPVEEIIASLFEAVVYQNLATLTKGNTPMPEVLLLGGPNLFFVGLQEAWRHHLMKLWAQRKIALPEGRDPASLIIVPAEALYYACLGCVEIGKDEAEGVSVYQGRDKLRWWIDEGQHEQKAKAGGRALISGGDDLKAFSIQWDTWRAAATPAPESKATGPVLVGCDFGSTTAKAVVLSSDQELLFSCYALSKGNPIEDAQALFRQVREAGFEDIGGLALTGYGKDLLKDVLGADMGIVETVAHATAALHFFPDADVICDVGGTDVKIMILRQGTVADFRLNSQCSSGNGAFLQGVADRYSVPLEQYAERAFEAKAMPQLAMGCGVFLQSDIVNQQRKGWSAEEIMAALAAVLPINVWIYAGQLQNLRAVGRKFILQGGTHRNKAVVKAQVDFIRSKVPDADVVLHPYSGEAGAIGAALCAASFRKGGAPSKFRGFDTIEALTYTSTTKAETVCKWCPINCTRTFIDVKLPGAQGRAWSKVPLAAGWERVISGNSCPKGLVEDANEMRAVKAKLEEVKREYPNVADMVRKDAFRRSRAEAGVVAGAE
;
A
#
# COMPACT_ATOMS: atom_id res chain seq x y z
N MET A 1 -43.81 19.19 -4.65
CA MET A 1 -42.60 19.56 -3.85
C MET A 1 -41.60 18.43 -3.98
N LYS A 2 -40.40 18.75 -4.35
CA LYS A 2 -39.32 17.77 -4.51
C LYS A 2 -38.48 17.71 -3.23
N ILE A 3 -37.96 16.53 -2.92
CA ILE A 3 -37.03 16.33 -1.82
C ILE A 3 -35.74 15.79 -2.41
N ILE A 4 -34.64 16.46 -2.11
CA ILE A 4 -33.29 16.07 -2.50
C ILE A 4 -32.63 15.38 -1.30
N GLY A 5 -32.14 14.17 -1.50
CA GLY A 5 -31.21 13.51 -0.59
C GLY A 5 -29.81 13.55 -1.18
N MET A 6 -28.84 14.11 -0.47
CA MET A 6 -27.45 14.23 -0.96
C MET A 6 -26.48 13.64 0.06
N ASP A 7 -25.65 12.72 -0.41
CA ASP A 7 -24.56 12.13 0.35
C ASP A 7 -23.22 12.68 -0.14
N VAL A 8 -22.56 13.44 0.73
CA VAL A 8 -21.21 13.97 0.47
C VAL A 8 -20.23 13.13 1.26
N GLY A 9 -19.79 12.04 0.63
CA GLY A 9 -18.85 11.10 1.23
C GLY A 9 -17.39 11.57 1.19
N SER A 10 -16.47 10.70 1.61
CA SER A 10 -15.02 10.95 1.61
C SER A 10 -14.41 10.94 0.20
N THR A 11 -15.04 10.23 -0.76
CA THR A 11 -14.52 10.05 -2.13
C THR A 11 -15.50 10.50 -3.20
N THR A 12 -16.78 10.51 -2.90
CA THR A 12 -17.86 10.69 -3.89
C THR A 12 -18.97 11.59 -3.37
N VAL A 13 -19.67 12.25 -4.30
CA VAL A 13 -20.97 12.88 -4.08
C VAL A 13 -22.02 12.04 -4.78
N LYS A 14 -23.14 11.81 -4.11
CA LYS A 14 -24.33 11.15 -4.64
C LYS A 14 -25.55 12.00 -4.31
N ALA A 15 -26.51 12.00 -5.20
CA ALA A 15 -27.77 12.66 -4.93
C ALA A 15 -28.93 11.92 -5.61
N VAL A 16 -30.09 12.01 -4.96
CA VAL A 16 -31.36 11.53 -5.48
C VAL A 16 -32.40 12.64 -5.31
N VAL A 17 -33.19 12.89 -6.35
CA VAL A 17 -34.34 13.78 -6.31
C VAL A 17 -35.61 12.93 -6.38
N VAL A 18 -36.47 13.10 -5.38
CA VAL A 18 -37.74 12.37 -5.31
C VAL A 18 -38.90 13.35 -5.41
N GLU A 19 -39.85 13.05 -6.31
CA GLU A 19 -41.12 13.75 -6.47
C GLU A 19 -42.28 12.75 -6.42
N ASN A 20 -43.29 13.02 -5.63
CA ASN A 20 -44.45 12.15 -5.47
C ASN A 20 -44.13 10.69 -5.12
N GLY A 21 -43.06 10.48 -4.36
CA GLY A 21 -42.61 9.16 -3.93
C GLY A 21 -41.76 8.38 -4.93
N GLN A 22 -41.50 8.94 -6.10
CA GLN A 22 -40.65 8.32 -7.13
C GLN A 22 -39.36 9.10 -7.33
N ALA A 23 -38.23 8.38 -7.50
CA ALA A 23 -36.96 8.98 -7.88
C ALA A 23 -37.04 9.45 -9.33
N THR A 24 -36.90 10.75 -9.54
CA THR A 24 -36.97 11.39 -10.86
C THR A 24 -35.60 11.71 -11.42
N TRP A 25 -34.59 11.75 -10.57
CA TRP A 25 -33.20 12.00 -10.95
C TRP A 25 -32.27 11.40 -9.90
N GLN A 26 -31.15 10.84 -10.33
CA GLN A 26 -30.09 10.37 -9.47
C GLN A 26 -28.74 10.40 -10.20
N ASP A 27 -27.67 10.68 -9.46
CA ASP A 27 -26.31 10.62 -9.98
C ASP A 27 -25.29 10.33 -8.87
N TYR A 28 -24.13 9.85 -9.31
CA TYR A 28 -22.99 9.47 -8.49
C TYR A 28 -21.68 9.84 -9.19
N GLN A 29 -20.84 10.65 -8.55
CA GLN A 29 -19.54 11.05 -9.11
C GLN A 29 -18.45 11.16 -8.04
N ARG A 30 -17.19 10.94 -8.45
CA ARG A 30 -16.03 11.25 -7.62
C ARG A 30 -15.80 12.76 -7.57
N HIS A 31 -15.50 13.28 -6.37
CA HIS A 31 -15.24 14.73 -6.21
C HIS A 31 -13.75 15.09 -6.31
N ASN A 32 -12.82 14.11 -6.33
CA ASN A 32 -11.38 14.34 -6.44
C ASN A 32 -10.88 15.45 -5.50
N THR A 33 -11.29 15.40 -4.24
CA THR A 33 -11.05 16.38 -3.16
C THR A 33 -11.80 17.72 -3.24
N ARG A 34 -12.44 18.02 -4.37
CA ARG A 34 -13.22 19.24 -4.57
C ARG A 34 -14.69 19.00 -4.20
N GLN A 35 -14.93 18.77 -2.90
CA GLN A 35 -16.27 18.42 -2.42
C GLN A 35 -17.28 19.55 -2.64
N ALA A 36 -16.92 20.77 -2.30
CA ALA A 36 -17.81 21.93 -2.43
C ALA A 36 -18.14 22.23 -3.90
N GLU A 37 -17.13 22.18 -4.78
CA GLU A 37 -17.30 22.38 -6.22
C GLU A 37 -18.16 21.29 -6.83
N LYS A 38 -17.96 20.02 -6.43
CA LYS A 38 -18.77 18.92 -6.94
C LYS A 38 -20.21 18.99 -6.44
N VAL A 39 -20.43 19.39 -5.20
CA VAL A 39 -21.80 19.66 -4.69
C VAL A 39 -22.45 20.81 -5.44
N HIS A 40 -21.70 21.89 -5.71
CA HIS A 40 -22.21 23.01 -6.51
C HIS A 40 -22.64 22.57 -7.93
N GLU A 41 -21.83 21.73 -8.59
CA GLU A 41 -22.16 21.11 -9.88
C GLU A 41 -23.43 20.27 -9.81
N PHE A 42 -23.56 19.42 -8.76
CA PHE A 42 -24.76 18.60 -8.56
C PHE A 42 -26.01 19.46 -8.34
N LEU A 43 -25.89 20.54 -7.56
CA LEU A 43 -26.98 21.47 -7.32
C LEU A 43 -27.41 22.19 -8.63
N GLU A 44 -26.45 22.58 -9.47
CA GLU A 44 -26.75 23.15 -10.79
C GLU A 44 -27.52 22.15 -11.66
N ARG A 45 -27.10 20.89 -11.67
CA ARG A 45 -27.74 19.84 -12.44
C ARG A 45 -29.14 19.48 -11.93
N VAL A 46 -29.35 19.40 -10.62
CA VAL A 46 -30.70 19.14 -10.08
C VAL A 46 -31.65 20.33 -10.32
N GLU A 47 -31.13 21.57 -10.37
CA GLU A 47 -31.93 22.74 -10.79
C GLU A 47 -32.32 22.65 -12.27
N THR A 48 -31.38 22.32 -13.16
CA THR A 48 -31.57 22.33 -14.61
C THR A 48 -32.22 21.05 -15.16
N GLU A 49 -31.77 19.88 -14.69
CA GLU A 49 -32.20 18.57 -15.21
C GLU A 49 -33.45 18.04 -14.47
N ALA A 50 -33.53 18.25 -13.15
CA ALA A 50 -34.64 17.77 -12.34
C ALA A 50 -35.65 18.86 -11.96
N GLY A 51 -35.44 20.12 -12.37
CA GLY A 51 -36.35 21.24 -12.13
C GLY A 51 -36.58 21.55 -10.64
N VAL A 52 -35.51 21.43 -9.83
CA VAL A 52 -35.53 21.82 -8.42
C VAL A 52 -35.52 23.34 -8.30
N VAL A 53 -36.32 23.91 -7.40
CA VAL A 53 -36.49 25.35 -7.24
C VAL A 53 -36.17 25.78 -5.80
N ALA A 54 -35.25 26.74 -5.65
CA ALA A 54 -34.93 27.34 -4.38
C ALA A 54 -36.15 28.05 -3.75
N GLY A 55 -36.28 27.96 -2.45
CA GLY A 55 -37.42 28.49 -1.69
C GLY A 55 -38.69 27.63 -1.71
N ARG A 56 -38.77 26.63 -2.61
CA ARG A 56 -39.90 25.72 -2.74
C ARG A 56 -39.58 24.28 -2.35
N ASP A 57 -38.48 23.74 -2.89
CA ASP A 57 -38.09 22.35 -2.71
C ASP A 57 -37.17 22.18 -1.53
N ARG A 58 -36.95 20.97 -1.06
CA ARG A 58 -36.25 20.68 0.20
C ARG A 58 -35.01 19.85 -0.08
N ILE A 59 -33.94 20.04 0.73
CA ILE A 59 -32.69 19.33 0.58
C ILE A 59 -32.17 18.81 1.93
N PHE A 60 -31.86 17.53 2.00
CA PHE A 60 -31.28 16.90 3.17
C PHE A 60 -29.92 16.32 2.81
N PHE A 61 -28.97 16.55 3.68
CA PHE A 61 -27.59 16.12 3.49
C PHE A 61 -27.21 15.02 4.44
N THR A 62 -26.31 14.15 3.98
CA THR A 62 -25.61 13.19 4.80
C THR A 62 -24.17 13.00 4.30
N GLY A 63 -23.41 12.14 4.98
CA GLY A 63 -22.01 11.89 4.63
C GLY A 63 -21.02 12.78 5.35
N SER A 64 -19.77 12.31 5.36
CA SER A 64 -18.71 12.90 6.19
C SER A 64 -18.28 14.30 5.75
N GLY A 65 -18.51 14.69 4.48
CA GLY A 65 -18.20 16.01 3.93
C GLY A 65 -19.31 17.04 4.02
N ALA A 66 -20.54 16.62 4.39
CA ALA A 66 -21.73 17.47 4.31
C ALA A 66 -21.84 18.52 5.43
N GLY A 67 -21.11 18.39 6.51
CA GLY A 67 -21.35 19.14 7.75
C GLY A 67 -21.32 20.65 7.62
N PHE A 68 -20.40 21.21 6.83
CA PHE A 68 -20.32 22.64 6.59
C PHE A 68 -21.03 23.07 5.30
N ILE A 69 -21.25 22.17 4.34
CA ILE A 69 -21.92 22.45 3.06
C ILE A 69 -23.44 22.60 3.27
N ALA A 70 -24.03 21.71 4.06
CA ALA A 70 -25.48 21.69 4.26
C ALA A 70 -26.07 23.06 4.68
N PRO A 71 -25.50 23.79 5.68
CA PRO A 71 -26.02 25.12 6.06
C PRO A 71 -25.93 26.16 4.95
N LEU A 72 -24.93 26.05 4.06
CA LEU A 72 -24.75 27.00 2.94
C LEU A 72 -25.85 26.87 1.89
N CYS A 73 -26.48 25.69 1.83
CA CYS A 73 -27.58 25.40 0.90
C CYS A 73 -28.96 25.44 1.56
N GLY A 74 -29.04 25.77 2.87
CA GLY A 74 -30.27 25.70 3.65
C GLY A 74 -30.70 24.30 4.03
N GLY A 75 -29.81 23.31 3.89
CA GLY A 75 -30.08 21.90 4.13
C GLY A 75 -29.82 21.47 5.56
N LYS A 76 -30.58 20.45 6.03
CA LYS A 76 -30.36 19.78 7.30
C LYS A 76 -29.40 18.61 7.12
N LEU A 77 -28.42 18.50 8.04
CA LEU A 77 -27.53 17.35 8.11
C LEU A 77 -28.19 16.20 8.87
N ILE A 78 -28.19 15.02 8.29
CA ILE A 78 -28.65 13.76 8.89
C ILE A 78 -27.43 12.85 9.05
N GLN A 79 -27.32 12.19 10.21
CA GLN A 79 -26.27 11.19 10.39
C GLN A 79 -26.43 10.05 9.38
N GLU A 80 -25.35 9.66 8.72
CA GLU A 80 -25.36 8.69 7.63
C GLU A 80 -25.97 7.34 8.03
N VAL A 81 -25.59 6.82 9.20
CA VAL A 81 -26.17 5.57 9.72
C VAL A 81 -27.67 5.67 10.02
N VAL A 82 -28.16 6.85 10.39
CA VAL A 82 -29.60 7.10 10.60
C VAL A 82 -30.32 7.12 9.26
N ALA A 83 -29.72 7.78 8.26
CA ALA A 83 -30.26 7.82 6.90
C ALA A 83 -30.33 6.40 6.28
N VAL A 84 -29.22 5.65 6.32
CA VAL A 84 -29.21 4.27 5.81
C VAL A 84 -30.23 3.39 6.53
N ALA A 85 -30.33 3.49 7.84
CA ALA A 85 -31.29 2.70 8.60
C ALA A 85 -32.75 3.05 8.26
N ALA A 86 -33.06 4.32 7.97
CA ALA A 86 -34.38 4.76 7.56
C ALA A 86 -34.78 4.20 6.17
N SER A 87 -33.85 4.24 5.20
CA SER A 87 -34.10 3.65 3.88
C SER A 87 -34.27 2.13 3.95
N VAL A 88 -33.47 1.43 4.75
CA VAL A 88 -33.58 -0.03 4.92
C VAL A 88 -34.92 -0.41 5.57
N ASP A 89 -35.32 0.27 6.62
CA ASP A 89 -36.64 0.02 7.25
C ASP A 89 -37.81 0.18 6.29
N ARG A 90 -37.70 1.14 5.35
CA ARG A 90 -38.75 1.42 4.39
C ARG A 90 -38.76 0.46 3.20
N LEU A 91 -37.58 0.17 2.64
CA LEU A 91 -37.43 -0.59 1.40
C LEU A 91 -37.32 -2.10 1.66
N HIS A 92 -36.75 -2.49 2.79
CA HIS A 92 -36.48 -3.89 3.16
C HIS A 92 -36.85 -4.15 4.62
N PRO A 93 -38.15 -4.18 4.95
CA PRO A 93 -38.59 -4.30 6.34
C PRO A 93 -38.19 -5.61 7.04
N ASP A 94 -37.86 -6.66 6.26
CA ASP A 94 -37.48 -7.97 6.80
C ASP A 94 -35.96 -8.09 7.04
N VAL A 95 -35.14 -7.15 6.56
CA VAL A 95 -33.67 -7.18 6.71
C VAL A 95 -33.30 -7.13 8.20
N ARG A 96 -32.35 -8.00 8.57
CA ARG A 96 -31.83 -8.14 9.93
C ARG A 96 -30.39 -7.72 10.09
N PHE A 97 -29.65 -7.69 8.99
CA PHE A 97 -28.25 -7.28 9.00
C PHE A 97 -27.93 -6.52 7.73
N VAL A 98 -27.23 -5.41 7.88
CA VAL A 98 -26.69 -4.61 6.79
C VAL A 98 -25.18 -4.53 6.94
N SER A 99 -24.44 -4.76 5.86
CA SER A 99 -23.05 -4.34 5.75
C SER A 99 -22.94 -3.31 4.63
N GLU A 100 -22.56 -2.10 4.98
CA GLU A 100 -22.22 -1.05 4.04
C GLU A 100 -20.71 -0.85 3.99
N ILE A 101 -20.12 -1.02 2.81
CA ILE A 101 -18.70 -0.79 2.57
C ILE A 101 -18.57 0.42 1.67
N GLY A 102 -18.01 1.49 2.21
CA GLY A 102 -17.69 2.73 1.50
C GLY A 102 -16.30 2.72 0.87
N GLY A 103 -15.88 3.87 0.36
CA GLY A 103 -14.52 4.09 -0.13
C GLY A 103 -13.48 4.02 1.00
N GLU A 104 -13.78 4.62 2.15
CA GLU A 104 -12.84 4.75 3.28
C GLU A 104 -13.43 4.37 4.63
N ASP A 105 -14.67 3.98 4.67
CA ASP A 105 -15.36 3.55 5.87
C ASP A 105 -16.16 2.28 5.65
N MET A 106 -16.54 1.62 6.73
CA MET A 106 -17.44 0.48 6.72
C MET A 106 -18.36 0.54 7.93
N LYS A 107 -19.58 0.10 7.74
CA LYS A 107 -20.63 0.12 8.75
C LYS A 107 -21.38 -1.20 8.74
N THR A 108 -21.78 -1.65 9.92
CA THR A 108 -22.70 -2.77 10.07
C THR A 108 -23.88 -2.35 10.95
N ILE A 109 -25.08 -2.72 10.55
CA ILE A 109 -26.32 -2.40 11.28
C ILE A 109 -27.06 -3.71 11.54
N PHE A 110 -27.36 -3.99 12.79
CA PHE A 110 -28.19 -5.10 13.21
C PHE A 110 -29.60 -4.57 13.54
N PHE A 111 -30.59 -5.22 12.99
CA PHE A 111 -31.99 -4.95 13.24
C PHE A 111 -32.57 -6.09 14.06
N THR A 112 -33.09 -5.78 15.24
CA THR A 112 -33.71 -6.75 16.15
C THR A 112 -35.15 -6.34 16.38
N ALA A 113 -36.11 -7.23 16.09
CA ALA A 113 -37.51 -6.99 16.36
C ALA A 113 -37.72 -6.86 17.88
N THR A 114 -38.49 -5.84 18.27
CA THR A 114 -38.94 -5.59 19.66
C THR A 114 -40.46 -5.52 19.70
N GLY A 115 -41.05 -5.63 20.86
CA GLY A 115 -42.52 -5.55 21.00
C GLY A 115 -43.15 -4.23 20.53
N SER A 116 -42.35 -3.16 20.36
CA SER A 116 -42.76 -1.82 19.93
C SER A 116 -42.12 -1.34 18.60
N GLY A 117 -41.44 -2.23 17.86
CA GLY A 117 -40.75 -1.87 16.62
C GLY A 117 -39.43 -2.64 16.43
N LYS A 118 -38.42 -1.98 15.89
CA LYS A 118 -37.06 -2.55 15.72
C LYS A 118 -36.03 -1.76 16.51
N SER A 119 -35.20 -2.44 17.29
CA SER A 119 -33.97 -1.85 17.81
C SER A 119 -32.86 -1.94 16.78
N LYS A 120 -31.97 -0.94 16.74
CA LYS A 120 -30.86 -0.84 15.81
C LYS A 120 -29.55 -0.77 16.58
N GLN A 121 -28.63 -1.66 16.26
CA GLN A 121 -27.29 -1.63 16.82
C GLN A 121 -26.30 -1.39 15.68
N VAL A 122 -25.52 -0.32 15.79
CA VAL A 122 -24.62 0.15 14.74
C VAL A 122 -23.18 0.03 15.19
N PHE A 123 -22.35 -0.51 14.32
CA PHE A 123 -20.90 -0.50 14.46
C PHE A 123 -20.28 0.11 13.20
N MET A 124 -19.30 0.99 13.40
CA MET A 124 -18.68 1.75 12.33
C MET A 124 -17.17 1.79 12.50
N GLN A 125 -16.43 1.73 11.40
CA GLN A 125 -15.01 1.97 11.35
C GLN A 125 -14.71 2.96 10.24
N SER A 126 -14.12 4.10 10.60
CA SER A 126 -13.76 5.19 9.68
C SER A 126 -12.29 5.62 9.81
N ALA A 127 -11.55 5.05 10.77
CA ALA A 127 -10.17 5.42 11.05
C ALA A 127 -9.13 4.62 10.26
N CYS A 128 -9.54 3.54 9.59
CA CYS A 128 -8.62 2.68 8.84
C CYS A 128 -9.28 2.21 7.55
N SER A 129 -8.62 2.46 6.42
CA SER A 129 -9.09 2.01 5.10
C SER A 129 -8.99 0.48 4.88
N GLY A 130 -8.37 -0.25 5.81
CA GLY A 130 -8.35 -1.72 5.75
C GLY A 130 -9.78 -2.26 5.77
N GLY A 131 -10.12 -3.11 4.80
CA GLY A 131 -11.48 -3.64 4.66
C GLY A 131 -12.45 -2.72 3.90
N THR A 132 -11.97 -1.69 3.21
CA THR A 132 -12.78 -0.76 2.41
C THR A 132 -12.45 -0.86 0.91
N GLY A 133 -13.27 -0.20 0.08
CA GLY A 133 -13.09 -0.21 -1.37
C GLY A 133 -11.77 0.40 -1.83
N THR A 134 -11.36 1.51 -1.25
CA THR A 134 -10.09 2.17 -1.59
C THR A 134 -8.89 1.26 -1.34
N PHE A 135 -8.93 0.41 -0.32
CA PHE A 135 -7.87 -0.55 -0.05
C PHE A 135 -7.72 -1.59 -1.17
N VAL A 136 -8.84 -2.17 -1.62
CA VAL A 136 -8.86 -3.15 -2.72
C VAL A 136 -8.43 -2.50 -4.03
N GLU A 137 -8.99 -1.33 -4.37
CA GLU A 137 -8.65 -0.58 -5.58
C GLU A 137 -7.17 -0.16 -5.60
N LYS A 138 -6.62 0.29 -4.46
CA LYS A 138 -5.21 0.66 -4.33
C LYS A 138 -4.29 -0.52 -4.61
N THR A 139 -4.60 -1.69 -4.06
CA THR A 139 -3.79 -2.89 -4.29
C THR A 139 -3.91 -3.37 -5.72
N ALA A 140 -5.12 -3.38 -6.30
CA ALA A 140 -5.35 -3.74 -7.69
C ALA A 140 -4.60 -2.82 -8.66
N ARG A 141 -4.63 -1.51 -8.42
CA ARG A 141 -3.91 -0.51 -9.22
C ARG A 141 -2.40 -0.73 -9.18
N LYS A 142 -1.85 -1.05 -8.00
CA LYS A 142 -0.46 -1.43 -7.83
C LYS A 142 -0.08 -2.70 -8.62
N LEU A 143 -1.00 -3.64 -8.72
CA LEU A 143 -0.86 -4.85 -9.54
C LEU A 143 -1.20 -4.62 -11.02
N GLN A 144 -1.41 -3.36 -11.42
CA GLN A 144 -1.78 -2.95 -12.79
C GLN A 144 -3.06 -3.64 -13.30
N ILE A 145 -4.01 -3.91 -12.39
CA ILE A 145 -5.31 -4.49 -12.73
C ILE A 145 -6.29 -3.35 -13.05
N PRO A 146 -6.81 -3.27 -14.28
CA PRO A 146 -7.84 -2.30 -14.62
C PRO A 146 -9.11 -2.49 -13.77
N THR A 147 -9.82 -1.40 -13.50
CA THR A 147 -11.02 -1.42 -12.63
C THR A 147 -12.09 -2.36 -13.16
N GLU A 148 -12.26 -2.42 -14.49
CA GLU A 148 -13.23 -3.29 -15.16
C GLU A 148 -12.90 -4.77 -14.94
N ARG A 149 -11.61 -5.13 -14.98
CA ARG A 149 -11.14 -6.48 -14.67
C ARG A 149 -11.31 -6.80 -13.19
N LEU A 150 -10.94 -5.87 -12.30
CA LEU A 150 -11.11 -6.03 -10.86
C LEU A 150 -12.56 -6.32 -10.48
N ALA A 151 -13.51 -5.62 -11.10
CA ALA A 151 -14.94 -5.79 -10.85
C ALA A 151 -15.43 -7.21 -11.13
N GLN A 152 -14.81 -7.90 -12.10
CA GLN A 152 -15.20 -9.25 -12.54
C GLN A 152 -14.32 -10.37 -11.96
N MET A 153 -13.31 -10.05 -11.13
CA MET A 153 -12.43 -11.05 -10.55
C MET A 153 -13.19 -11.95 -9.57
N PRO A 154 -13.08 -13.28 -9.72
CA PRO A 154 -13.79 -14.22 -8.86
C PRO A 154 -13.09 -14.39 -7.49
N TYR A 155 -13.83 -14.94 -6.56
CA TYR A 155 -13.31 -15.45 -5.30
C TYR A 155 -13.34 -16.98 -5.24
N GLU A 156 -14.39 -17.60 -5.79
CA GLU A 156 -14.57 -19.05 -5.75
C GLU A 156 -13.56 -19.80 -6.62
N GLY A 157 -13.13 -20.96 -6.15
CA GLY A 157 -12.20 -21.84 -6.88
C GLY A 157 -10.74 -21.43 -6.83
N LEU A 158 -10.39 -20.35 -6.15
CA LEU A 158 -9.01 -19.85 -6.01
C LEU A 158 -8.38 -20.28 -4.67
N SER A 159 -7.04 -20.37 -4.65
CA SER A 159 -6.29 -20.58 -3.42
C SER A 159 -6.21 -19.29 -2.62
N LEU A 160 -6.59 -19.36 -1.35
CA LEU A 160 -6.56 -18.19 -0.47
C LEU A 160 -5.30 -18.16 0.37
N HIS A 161 -4.72 -16.97 0.50
CA HIS A 161 -3.52 -16.70 1.26
C HIS A 161 -3.85 -15.84 2.47
N LYS A 162 -3.05 -16.00 3.53
CA LYS A 162 -3.26 -15.21 4.75
C LYS A 162 -2.87 -13.76 4.50
N VAL A 163 -3.85 -12.87 4.53
CA VAL A 163 -3.70 -11.42 4.50
C VAL A 163 -4.27 -10.83 5.79
N SER A 164 -3.58 -9.87 6.38
CA SER A 164 -4.03 -9.20 7.61
C SER A 164 -5.35 -8.47 7.38
N SER A 165 -6.36 -8.80 8.17
CA SER A 165 -7.66 -8.15 8.09
C SER A 165 -7.79 -6.92 8.99
N LYS A 166 -6.87 -6.70 9.94
CA LYS A 166 -7.02 -5.65 10.97
C LYS A 166 -6.52 -4.26 10.56
N CYS A 167 -5.60 -4.20 9.62
CA CYS A 167 -4.98 -2.93 9.21
C CYS A 167 -4.64 -2.97 7.73
N GLY A 168 -5.11 -1.98 6.97
CA GLY A 168 -4.85 -1.88 5.52
C GLY A 168 -3.35 -1.81 5.15
N ILE A 169 -2.51 -1.24 6.02
CA ILE A 169 -1.07 -1.17 5.80
C ILE A 169 -0.41 -2.54 5.97
N PHE A 170 -0.79 -3.29 7.00
CA PHE A 170 -0.29 -4.66 7.14
C PHE A 170 -0.81 -5.57 6.02
N ALA A 171 -2.08 -5.42 5.63
CA ALA A 171 -2.63 -6.15 4.51
C ALA A 171 -1.93 -5.82 3.18
N GLU A 172 -1.55 -4.55 2.96
CA GLU A 172 -0.73 -4.14 1.80
C GLU A 172 0.67 -4.76 1.86
N THR A 173 1.27 -4.83 3.04
CA THR A 173 2.57 -5.49 3.24
C THR A 173 2.47 -7.00 2.95
N ASP A 174 1.40 -7.64 3.42
CA ASP A 174 1.15 -9.05 3.14
C ASP A 174 0.92 -9.30 1.65
N ALA A 175 0.09 -8.48 0.99
CA ALA A 175 -0.13 -8.55 -0.45
C ALA A 175 1.19 -8.38 -1.24
N ASN A 176 2.03 -7.42 -0.85
CA ASN A 176 3.37 -7.26 -1.45
C ASN A 176 4.25 -8.50 -1.25
N THR A 177 4.14 -9.16 -0.10
CA THR A 177 4.87 -10.40 0.16
C THR A 177 4.40 -11.52 -0.74
N LEU A 178 3.08 -11.65 -0.94
CA LEU A 178 2.50 -12.62 -1.88
C LEU A 178 2.96 -12.38 -3.32
N VAL A 179 2.95 -11.11 -3.75
CA VAL A 179 3.52 -10.71 -5.04
C VAL A 179 4.98 -11.18 -5.18
N LYS A 180 5.82 -10.88 -4.18
CA LYS A 180 7.24 -11.25 -4.18
C LYS A 180 7.46 -12.77 -4.22
N THR A 181 6.50 -13.53 -3.72
CA THR A 181 6.57 -14.99 -3.72
C THR A 181 5.95 -15.62 -4.96
N GLY A 182 5.55 -14.81 -5.95
CA GLY A 182 5.04 -15.28 -7.24
C GLY A 182 3.61 -15.86 -7.17
N VAL A 183 2.81 -15.44 -6.19
CA VAL A 183 1.40 -15.84 -6.10
C VAL A 183 0.63 -15.16 -7.23
N PRO A 184 -0.25 -15.89 -7.97
CA PRO A 184 -1.08 -15.31 -9.01
C PRO A 184 -1.91 -14.13 -8.51
N VAL A 185 -2.06 -13.11 -9.34
CA VAL A 185 -2.76 -11.87 -8.95
C VAL A 185 -4.23 -12.11 -8.60
N GLU A 186 -4.87 -13.08 -9.24
CA GLU A 186 -6.24 -13.50 -8.96
C GLU A 186 -6.38 -14.03 -7.53
N GLU A 187 -5.44 -14.86 -7.09
CA GLU A 187 -5.42 -15.40 -5.72
C GLU A 187 -5.14 -14.31 -4.68
N ILE A 188 -4.31 -13.32 -5.02
CA ILE A 188 -4.05 -12.16 -4.16
C ILE A 188 -5.33 -11.34 -3.97
N ILE A 189 -6.04 -11.01 -5.06
CA ILE A 189 -7.29 -10.25 -4.99
C ILE A 189 -8.39 -11.02 -4.25
N ALA A 190 -8.54 -12.32 -4.52
CA ALA A 190 -9.46 -13.17 -3.76
C ALA A 190 -9.14 -13.17 -2.26
N SER A 191 -7.86 -13.21 -1.90
CA SER A 191 -7.41 -13.13 -0.50
C SER A 191 -7.68 -11.77 0.14
N LEU A 192 -7.70 -10.67 -0.65
CA LEU A 192 -8.13 -9.37 -0.19
C LEU A 192 -9.64 -9.31 0.06
N PHE A 193 -10.45 -9.89 -0.82
CA PHE A 193 -11.89 -10.01 -0.60
C PHE A 193 -12.19 -10.80 0.67
N GLU A 194 -11.48 -11.92 0.88
CA GLU A 194 -11.50 -12.69 2.13
C GLU A 194 -11.21 -11.82 3.35
N ALA A 195 -10.12 -11.04 3.31
CA ALA A 195 -9.71 -10.16 4.40
C ALA A 195 -10.75 -9.07 4.70
N VAL A 196 -11.37 -8.47 3.67
CA VAL A 196 -12.42 -7.46 3.78
C VAL A 196 -13.65 -8.03 4.49
N VAL A 197 -14.16 -9.18 4.04
CA VAL A 197 -15.32 -9.83 4.64
C VAL A 197 -15.00 -10.26 6.08
N TYR A 198 -13.83 -10.84 6.29
CA TYR A 198 -13.40 -11.27 7.62
C TYR A 198 -13.29 -10.12 8.61
N GLN A 199 -12.78 -8.96 8.17
CA GLN A 199 -12.72 -7.77 9.00
C GLN A 199 -14.12 -7.28 9.41
N ASN A 200 -15.05 -7.25 8.47
CA ASN A 200 -16.45 -6.88 8.76
C ASN A 200 -17.06 -7.86 9.77
N LEU A 201 -16.93 -9.16 9.54
CA LEU A 201 -17.54 -10.19 10.41
C LEU A 201 -16.84 -10.33 11.76
N ALA A 202 -15.50 -10.25 11.83
CA ALA A 202 -14.76 -10.47 13.08
C ALA A 202 -14.68 -9.20 13.94
N THR A 203 -14.52 -8.02 13.31
CA THR A 203 -14.22 -6.77 14.02
C THR A 203 -15.48 -5.95 14.30
N LEU A 204 -16.35 -5.79 13.29
CA LEU A 204 -17.50 -4.90 13.40
C LEU A 204 -18.72 -5.57 14.04
N THR A 205 -18.88 -6.89 13.91
CA THR A 205 -20.05 -7.54 14.52
C THR A 205 -19.96 -7.61 16.04
N LYS A 206 -18.76 -7.41 16.63
CA LYS A 206 -18.55 -7.51 18.09
C LYS A 206 -19.09 -8.80 18.71
N GLY A 207 -19.03 -9.91 17.95
CA GLY A 207 -19.55 -11.21 18.38
C GLY A 207 -21.03 -11.46 18.06
N ASN A 208 -21.79 -10.46 17.61
CA ASN A 208 -23.15 -10.66 17.13
C ASN A 208 -23.16 -11.51 15.87
N THR A 209 -24.21 -12.29 15.67
CA THR A 209 -24.39 -13.11 14.47
C THR A 209 -25.21 -12.35 13.44
N PRO A 210 -24.67 -12.10 12.23
CA PRO A 210 -25.50 -11.67 11.11
C PRO A 210 -26.56 -12.73 10.80
N MET A 211 -27.82 -12.40 11.11
CA MET A 211 -28.95 -13.29 10.85
C MET A 211 -29.32 -13.27 9.37
N PRO A 212 -29.97 -14.31 8.83
CA PRO A 212 -30.52 -14.30 7.47
C PRO A 212 -31.37 -13.06 7.16
N GLU A 213 -31.55 -12.75 5.90
CA GLU A 213 -32.02 -11.48 5.34
C GLU A 213 -30.96 -10.38 5.51
N VAL A 214 -29.86 -10.55 4.76
CA VAL A 214 -28.69 -9.67 4.76
C VAL A 214 -28.77 -8.73 3.56
N LEU A 215 -28.48 -7.47 3.80
CA LEU A 215 -28.37 -6.45 2.75
C LEU A 215 -26.93 -5.94 2.66
N LEU A 216 -26.35 -6.02 1.49
CA LEU A 216 -25.01 -5.53 1.19
C LEU A 216 -25.09 -4.22 0.41
N LEU A 217 -24.57 -3.13 0.99
CA LEU A 217 -24.64 -1.78 0.45
C LEU A 217 -23.25 -1.20 0.18
N GLY A 218 -23.22 -0.11 -0.57
CA GLY A 218 -22.00 0.62 -0.93
C GLY A 218 -21.32 0.10 -2.20
N GLY A 219 -20.42 0.90 -2.75
CA GLY A 219 -19.78 0.63 -4.05
C GLY A 219 -19.04 -0.70 -4.14
N PRO A 220 -18.16 -1.05 -3.20
CA PRO A 220 -17.45 -2.32 -3.23
C PRO A 220 -18.36 -3.55 -3.26
N ASN A 221 -19.41 -3.55 -2.45
CA ASN A 221 -20.38 -4.64 -2.44
C ASN A 221 -21.21 -4.72 -3.75
N LEU A 222 -21.44 -3.58 -4.40
CA LEU A 222 -22.17 -3.53 -5.67
C LEU A 222 -21.31 -3.95 -6.85
N PHE A 223 -20.05 -3.49 -6.91
CA PHE A 223 -19.24 -3.60 -8.12
C PHE A 223 -18.35 -4.84 -8.15
N PHE A 224 -17.89 -5.38 -7.01
CA PHE A 224 -16.96 -6.50 -6.99
C PHE A 224 -17.67 -7.84 -6.84
N VAL A 225 -17.75 -8.59 -7.95
CA VAL A 225 -18.39 -9.92 -7.98
C VAL A 225 -17.76 -10.87 -6.96
N GLY A 226 -16.43 -10.97 -6.91
CA GLY A 226 -15.74 -11.84 -5.96
C GLY A 226 -15.95 -11.45 -4.50
N LEU A 227 -16.18 -10.16 -4.20
CA LEU A 227 -16.52 -9.74 -2.83
C LEU A 227 -17.92 -10.24 -2.43
N GLN A 228 -18.89 -10.22 -3.36
CA GLN A 228 -20.21 -10.79 -3.13
C GLN A 228 -20.15 -12.32 -2.92
N GLU A 229 -19.31 -13.03 -3.69
CA GLU A 229 -19.05 -14.46 -3.52
C GLU A 229 -18.43 -14.75 -2.15
N ALA A 230 -17.45 -13.98 -1.72
CA ALA A 230 -16.83 -14.09 -0.40
C ALA A 230 -17.86 -13.88 0.72
N TRP A 231 -18.75 -12.89 0.61
CA TRP A 231 -19.85 -12.67 1.55
C TRP A 231 -20.78 -13.88 1.64
N ARG A 232 -21.21 -14.43 0.49
CA ARG A 232 -22.07 -15.62 0.45
C ARG A 232 -21.38 -16.81 1.09
N HIS A 233 -20.12 -17.06 0.75
CA HIS A 233 -19.32 -18.14 1.32
C HIS A 233 -19.27 -18.06 2.86
N HIS A 234 -18.90 -16.89 3.40
CA HIS A 234 -18.71 -16.73 4.84
C HIS A 234 -20.02 -16.73 5.64
N LEU A 235 -21.07 -16.09 5.14
CA LEU A 235 -22.36 -16.04 5.83
C LEU A 235 -23.01 -17.41 5.87
N MET A 236 -23.05 -18.13 4.74
CA MET A 236 -23.62 -19.49 4.70
C MET A 236 -22.83 -20.44 5.61
N LYS A 237 -21.51 -20.37 5.62
CA LYS A 237 -20.66 -21.14 6.52
C LYS A 237 -20.92 -20.80 7.99
N LEU A 238 -21.07 -19.51 8.33
CA LEU A 238 -21.38 -19.03 9.67
C LEU A 238 -22.75 -19.53 10.13
N TRP A 239 -23.77 -19.45 9.29
CA TRP A 239 -25.12 -19.95 9.59
C TRP A 239 -25.13 -21.45 9.84
N ALA A 240 -24.44 -22.23 9.00
CA ALA A 240 -24.28 -23.67 9.19
C ALA A 240 -23.56 -24.01 10.51
N GLN A 241 -22.44 -23.35 10.81
CA GLN A 241 -21.66 -23.55 12.02
C GLN A 241 -22.45 -23.21 13.30
N ARG A 242 -23.26 -22.13 13.25
CA ARG A 242 -24.07 -21.68 14.39
C ARG A 242 -25.47 -22.31 14.43
N LYS A 243 -25.75 -23.22 13.49
CA LYS A 243 -27.05 -23.92 13.38
C LYS A 243 -28.23 -22.94 13.32
N ILE A 244 -28.07 -21.87 12.56
CA ILE A 244 -29.14 -20.89 12.36
C ILE A 244 -30.22 -21.50 11.46
N ALA A 245 -31.47 -21.41 11.92
CA ALA A 245 -32.60 -21.85 11.11
C ALA A 245 -32.80 -20.92 9.92
N LEU A 246 -32.80 -21.48 8.71
CA LEU A 246 -33.07 -20.76 7.47
C LEU A 246 -34.55 -20.92 7.10
N PRO A 247 -35.15 -19.95 6.38
CA PRO A 247 -36.51 -20.07 5.87
C PRO A 247 -36.65 -21.30 4.96
N GLU A 248 -37.69 -22.10 5.20
CA GLU A 248 -37.94 -23.32 4.39
C GLU A 248 -38.17 -22.98 2.92
N GLY A 249 -37.56 -23.78 2.04
CA GLY A 249 -37.73 -23.65 0.59
C GLY A 249 -36.99 -22.50 -0.07
N ARG A 250 -36.22 -21.71 0.68
CA ARG A 250 -35.39 -20.63 0.09
C ARG A 250 -33.94 -21.03 -0.02
N ASP A 251 -33.33 -20.73 -1.16
CA ASP A 251 -31.88 -20.87 -1.33
C ASP A 251 -31.16 -19.92 -0.35
N PRO A 252 -30.22 -20.42 0.48
CA PRO A 252 -29.44 -19.60 1.40
C PRO A 252 -28.75 -18.40 0.75
N ALA A 253 -28.26 -18.55 -0.49
CA ALA A 253 -27.63 -17.46 -1.23
C ALA A 253 -28.61 -16.31 -1.54
N SER A 254 -29.90 -16.62 -1.73
CA SER A 254 -30.95 -15.60 -1.98
C SER A 254 -31.28 -14.73 -0.78
N LEU A 255 -30.83 -15.13 0.42
CA LEU A 255 -30.98 -14.36 1.66
C LEU A 255 -29.93 -13.26 1.82
N ILE A 256 -29.00 -13.15 0.86
CA ILE A 256 -27.93 -12.15 0.81
C ILE A 256 -28.16 -11.30 -0.44
N ILE A 257 -28.67 -10.11 -0.23
CA ILE A 257 -29.18 -9.23 -1.29
C ILE A 257 -28.20 -8.08 -1.53
N VAL A 258 -27.89 -7.84 -2.79
CA VAL A 258 -27.18 -6.62 -3.26
C VAL A 258 -28.14 -5.88 -4.19
N PRO A 259 -28.81 -4.82 -3.71
CA PRO A 259 -29.76 -4.08 -4.54
C PRO A 259 -29.03 -3.25 -5.61
N ALA A 260 -29.69 -3.01 -6.75
CA ALA A 260 -29.15 -2.16 -7.81
C ALA A 260 -28.88 -0.73 -7.33
N GLU A 261 -29.67 -0.25 -6.39
CA GLU A 261 -29.60 1.08 -5.79
C GLU A 261 -28.65 1.13 -4.56
N ALA A 262 -27.81 0.11 -4.35
CA ALA A 262 -26.93 0.00 -3.16
C ALA A 262 -26.06 1.23 -2.89
N LEU A 263 -25.82 2.07 -3.90
CA LEU A 263 -25.09 3.34 -3.78
C LEU A 263 -25.89 4.46 -3.13
N TYR A 264 -27.22 4.41 -3.21
CA TYR A 264 -28.08 5.57 -2.93
C TYR A 264 -28.86 5.46 -1.62
N TYR A 265 -28.65 4.41 -0.82
CA TYR A 265 -29.44 4.19 0.41
C TYR A 265 -29.31 5.33 1.42
N ALA A 266 -28.13 5.94 1.54
CA ALA A 266 -27.97 7.12 2.38
C ALA A 266 -28.77 8.32 1.87
N CYS A 267 -28.81 8.56 0.54
CA CYS A 267 -29.61 9.61 -0.09
C CYS A 267 -31.11 9.33 0.05
N LEU A 268 -31.54 8.09 -0.21
CA LEU A 268 -32.94 7.68 -0.05
C LEU A 268 -33.40 7.83 1.39
N GLY A 269 -32.54 7.49 2.36
CA GLY A 269 -32.84 7.67 3.77
C GLY A 269 -32.99 9.14 4.17
N CYS A 270 -32.20 10.03 3.58
CA CYS A 270 -32.40 11.47 3.74
C CYS A 270 -33.76 11.91 3.24
N VAL A 271 -34.22 11.36 2.10
CA VAL A 271 -35.56 11.63 1.56
C VAL A 271 -36.66 11.09 2.47
N GLU A 272 -36.52 9.84 2.96
CA GLU A 272 -37.53 9.24 3.86
C GLU A 272 -37.69 10.04 5.17
N ILE A 273 -36.56 10.41 5.78
CA ILE A 273 -36.59 11.28 6.97
C ILE A 273 -37.17 12.65 6.63
N GLY A 274 -36.84 13.19 5.47
CA GLY A 274 -37.36 14.47 4.98
C GLY A 274 -38.89 14.50 4.82
N LYS A 275 -39.51 13.36 4.47
CA LYS A 275 -40.97 13.26 4.38
C LYS A 275 -41.66 13.46 5.73
N ASP A 276 -41.02 13.03 6.80
CA ASP A 276 -41.57 13.11 8.17
C ASP A 276 -41.28 14.45 8.86
N GLU A 277 -40.39 15.28 8.31
CA GLU A 277 -40.05 16.60 8.82
C GLU A 277 -41.08 17.67 8.39
N ALA A 278 -41.31 18.69 9.23
CA ALA A 278 -42.20 19.80 8.91
C ALA A 278 -41.80 20.51 7.60
N GLU A 279 -42.78 20.99 6.81
CA GLU A 279 -42.54 21.56 5.47
C GLU A 279 -41.56 22.72 5.45
N GLY A 280 -41.45 23.53 6.48
CA GLY A 280 -40.49 24.63 6.60
C GLY A 280 -39.05 24.21 6.93
N VAL A 281 -38.81 22.93 7.22
CA VAL A 281 -37.46 22.42 7.57
C VAL A 281 -36.70 22.05 6.32
N SER A 282 -35.43 22.51 6.26
CA SER A 282 -34.51 22.12 5.19
C SER A 282 -34.91 22.60 3.79
N VAL A 283 -35.49 23.80 3.71
CA VAL A 283 -35.87 24.42 2.44
C VAL A 283 -34.58 24.80 1.69
N TYR A 284 -34.46 24.32 0.47
CA TYR A 284 -33.33 24.62 -0.39
C TYR A 284 -33.24 26.12 -0.69
N GLN A 285 -32.10 26.74 -0.37
CA GLN A 285 -31.87 28.18 -0.50
C GLN A 285 -31.07 28.57 -1.75
N GLY A 286 -30.83 27.61 -2.66
CA GLY A 286 -29.95 27.85 -3.80
C GLY A 286 -28.47 27.61 -3.48
N ARG A 287 -27.61 27.89 -4.46
CA ARG A 287 -26.18 27.57 -4.44
C ARG A 287 -25.26 28.78 -4.28
N ASP A 288 -25.79 30.00 -4.18
CA ASP A 288 -24.98 31.23 -4.17
C ASP A 288 -24.03 31.34 -2.96
N LYS A 289 -24.49 30.94 -1.76
CA LYS A 289 -23.64 30.92 -0.56
C LYS A 289 -22.52 29.87 -0.69
N LEU A 290 -22.81 28.73 -1.32
CA LEU A 290 -21.81 27.71 -1.57
C LEU A 290 -20.77 28.21 -2.59
N ARG A 291 -21.21 28.95 -3.62
CA ARG A 291 -20.31 29.60 -4.58
C ARG A 291 -19.39 30.59 -3.89
N TRP A 292 -19.92 31.50 -3.08
CA TRP A 292 -19.12 32.41 -2.27
C TRP A 292 -18.09 31.68 -1.40
N TRP A 293 -18.51 30.57 -0.77
CA TRP A 293 -17.59 29.74 0.00
C TRP A 293 -16.45 29.18 -0.84
N ILE A 294 -16.74 28.69 -2.04
CA ILE A 294 -15.73 28.16 -2.97
C ILE A 294 -14.76 29.26 -3.39
N ASP A 295 -15.29 30.43 -3.76
CA ASP A 295 -14.49 31.50 -4.36
C ASP A 295 -13.68 32.30 -3.31
N GLU A 296 -14.23 32.53 -2.11
CA GLU A 296 -13.66 33.43 -1.09
C GLU A 296 -13.52 32.80 0.30
N GLY A 297 -14.58 32.18 0.82
CA GLY A 297 -14.65 31.73 2.21
C GLY A 297 -13.59 30.71 2.60
N GLN A 298 -13.25 29.79 1.71
CA GLN A 298 -12.19 28.82 1.92
C GLN A 298 -10.81 29.49 2.08
N HIS A 299 -10.53 30.53 1.28
CA HIS A 299 -9.25 31.23 1.30
C HIS A 299 -9.04 31.96 2.62
N GLU A 300 -10.08 32.61 3.15
CA GLU A 300 -10.01 33.27 4.44
C GLU A 300 -9.78 32.28 5.61
N GLN A 301 -10.43 31.13 5.58
CA GLN A 301 -10.25 30.10 6.59
C GLN A 301 -8.84 29.50 6.57
N LYS A 302 -8.33 29.21 5.37
CA LYS A 302 -6.98 28.65 5.17
C LYS A 302 -5.89 29.64 5.61
N ALA A 303 -6.05 30.93 5.30
CA ALA A 303 -5.11 31.96 5.73
C ALA A 303 -4.94 32.03 7.25
N LYS A 304 -5.99 31.71 8.02
CA LYS A 304 -5.96 31.65 9.49
C LYS A 304 -5.39 30.36 10.06
N ALA A 305 -5.52 29.24 9.33
CA ALA A 305 -5.22 27.90 9.84
C ALA A 305 -3.99 27.24 9.19
N GLY A 306 -3.44 27.80 8.11
CA GLY A 306 -2.36 27.20 7.33
C GLY A 306 -0.98 27.42 7.90
N GLY A 307 -0.09 26.47 7.63
CA GLY A 307 1.35 26.62 7.83
C GLY A 307 2.02 27.34 6.65
N ARG A 308 3.36 27.41 6.68
CA ARG A 308 4.13 27.94 5.55
C ARG A 308 3.98 27.04 4.33
N ALA A 309 4.10 27.61 3.14
CA ALA A 309 4.24 26.84 1.91
C ALA A 309 5.56 26.04 1.90
N LEU A 310 5.64 25.01 1.08
CA LEU A 310 6.87 24.23 0.87
C LEU A 310 7.95 25.10 0.17
N ILE A 311 7.51 26.03 -0.66
CA ILE A 311 8.33 27.04 -1.33
C ILE A 311 7.96 28.42 -0.78
N SER A 312 8.92 29.16 -0.26
CA SER A 312 8.70 30.49 0.34
C SER A 312 8.60 31.65 -0.67
N GLY A 313 8.79 31.37 -1.96
CA GLY A 313 8.70 32.33 -3.04
C GLY A 313 9.50 31.96 -4.28
N GLY A 314 9.45 32.77 -5.32
CA GLY A 314 10.12 32.51 -6.59
C GLY A 314 11.64 32.34 -6.50
N ASP A 315 12.29 33.12 -5.63
CA ASP A 315 13.74 33.03 -5.44
C ASP A 315 14.14 31.73 -4.73
N ASP A 316 13.36 31.23 -3.76
CA ASP A 316 13.58 29.95 -3.10
C ASP A 316 13.44 28.78 -4.11
N LEU A 317 12.38 28.81 -4.92
CA LEU A 317 12.19 27.80 -5.97
C LEU A 317 13.33 27.81 -6.99
N LYS A 318 13.77 29.00 -7.41
CA LYS A 318 14.87 29.18 -8.37
C LYS A 318 16.19 28.66 -7.79
N ALA A 319 16.52 29.02 -6.57
CA ALA A 319 17.74 28.55 -5.89
C ALA A 319 17.75 27.04 -5.74
N PHE A 320 16.63 26.46 -5.29
CA PHE A 320 16.52 25.03 -5.17
C PHE A 320 16.55 24.30 -6.52
N SER A 321 15.96 24.88 -7.57
CA SER A 321 16.01 24.28 -8.92
C SER A 321 17.43 24.24 -9.47
N ILE A 322 18.22 25.28 -9.26
CA ILE A 322 19.65 25.30 -9.66
C ILE A 322 20.42 24.19 -8.91
N GLN A 323 20.18 24.03 -7.61
CA GLN A 323 20.81 22.98 -6.80
C GLN A 323 20.40 21.59 -7.28
N TRP A 324 19.12 21.38 -7.57
CA TRP A 324 18.58 20.13 -8.12
C TRP A 324 19.23 19.78 -9.46
N ASP A 325 19.29 20.75 -10.36
CA ASP A 325 19.85 20.53 -11.69
C ASP A 325 21.36 20.22 -11.61
N THR A 326 22.09 20.84 -10.66
CA THR A 326 23.50 20.53 -10.38
C THR A 326 23.69 19.06 -9.96
N TRP A 327 22.84 18.56 -9.05
CA TRP A 327 22.90 17.16 -8.64
C TRP A 327 22.57 16.21 -9.80
N ARG A 328 21.60 16.58 -10.62
CA ARG A 328 21.15 15.73 -11.75
C ARG A 328 22.12 15.78 -12.93
N ALA A 329 22.82 16.87 -13.15
CA ALA A 329 23.82 16.97 -14.20
C ALA A 329 25.00 15.99 -14.01
N ALA A 330 25.30 15.63 -12.76
CA ALA A 330 26.28 14.60 -12.45
C ALA A 330 25.84 13.18 -12.85
N ALA A 331 24.55 12.99 -13.22
CA ALA A 331 23.98 11.72 -13.62
C ALA A 331 23.99 11.48 -15.15
N THR A 332 24.61 12.33 -15.93
CA THR A 332 24.61 12.14 -17.39
C THR A 332 25.51 10.96 -17.75
N PRO A 333 25.00 9.88 -18.34
CA PRO A 333 25.83 8.83 -18.87
C PRO A 333 26.78 9.43 -19.91
N ALA A 334 28.01 8.94 -19.96
CA ALA A 334 28.93 9.31 -21.04
C ALA A 334 28.27 8.98 -22.39
N PRO A 335 28.28 9.91 -23.37
CA PRO A 335 27.63 9.67 -24.64
C PRO A 335 28.28 8.42 -25.32
N GLU A 336 27.46 7.42 -25.60
CA GLU A 336 27.68 6.28 -26.49
C GLU A 336 29.07 5.60 -26.42
N SER A 337 29.62 5.37 -25.23
CA SER A 337 30.79 4.51 -25.14
C SER A 337 30.36 3.05 -25.36
N LYS A 338 30.55 2.51 -26.57
CA LYS A 338 30.43 1.07 -26.81
C LYS A 338 31.41 0.36 -25.89
N ALA A 339 30.90 -0.54 -25.06
CA ALA A 339 31.75 -1.33 -24.19
C ALA A 339 32.79 -2.09 -25.04
N THR A 340 34.08 -1.85 -24.79
CA THR A 340 35.17 -2.61 -25.40
C THR A 340 35.48 -3.79 -24.48
N GLY A 341 34.58 -4.79 -24.41
CA GLY A 341 34.78 -6.01 -23.63
C GLY A 341 33.61 -6.36 -22.68
N PRO A 342 33.81 -7.36 -21.82
CA PRO A 342 32.75 -7.85 -20.94
C PRO A 342 32.34 -6.83 -19.92
N VAL A 343 31.01 -6.64 -19.78
CA VAL A 343 30.37 -5.67 -18.86
C VAL A 343 29.93 -6.31 -17.53
N LEU A 344 29.73 -5.47 -16.53
CA LEU A 344 29.22 -5.86 -15.23
C LEU A 344 27.76 -5.41 -15.10
N VAL A 345 26.88 -6.36 -14.81
CA VAL A 345 25.45 -6.07 -14.66
C VAL A 345 25.05 -6.20 -13.19
N GLY A 346 24.37 -5.19 -12.69
CA GLY A 346 23.73 -5.21 -11.37
C GLY A 346 22.23 -5.03 -11.52
N CYS A 347 21.46 -5.88 -10.84
CA CYS A 347 20.00 -5.76 -10.83
C CYS A 347 19.48 -5.58 -9.40
N ASP A 348 18.49 -4.70 -9.26
CA ASP A 348 17.75 -4.48 -8.02
C ASP A 348 16.28 -4.81 -8.25
N PHE A 349 15.82 -5.94 -7.70
CA PHE A 349 14.44 -6.40 -7.80
C PHE A 349 13.64 -5.95 -6.59
N GLY A 350 13.18 -4.70 -6.65
CA GLY A 350 12.33 -4.11 -5.62
C GLY A 350 10.87 -4.55 -5.73
N SER A 351 10.06 -4.21 -4.73
CA SER A 351 8.63 -4.59 -4.69
C SER A 351 7.73 -3.81 -5.66
N THR A 352 8.17 -2.64 -6.10
CA THR A 352 7.41 -1.77 -7.01
C THR A 352 8.07 -1.60 -8.37
N THR A 353 9.39 -1.69 -8.39
CA THR A 353 10.18 -1.52 -9.62
C THR A 353 11.38 -2.44 -9.59
N ALA A 354 11.72 -3.01 -10.72
CA ALA A 354 12.99 -3.68 -10.97
C ALA A 354 13.90 -2.77 -11.80
N LYS A 355 15.19 -2.81 -11.56
CA LYS A 355 16.19 -1.96 -12.23
C LYS A 355 17.40 -2.78 -12.61
N ALA A 356 18.00 -2.45 -13.73
CA ALA A 356 19.31 -2.98 -14.10
C ALA A 356 20.24 -1.83 -14.49
N VAL A 357 21.50 -1.99 -14.13
CA VAL A 357 22.59 -1.11 -14.59
C VAL A 357 23.69 -1.95 -15.22
N VAL A 358 24.34 -1.35 -16.18
CA VAL A 358 25.52 -1.90 -16.87
C VAL A 358 26.71 -0.99 -16.58
N LEU A 359 27.76 -1.54 -16.00
CA LEU A 359 29.03 -0.86 -15.78
C LEU A 359 30.11 -1.42 -16.71
N SER A 360 31.06 -0.56 -17.11
CA SER A 360 32.29 -1.00 -17.74
C SER A 360 33.18 -1.78 -16.75
N SER A 361 34.26 -2.39 -17.27
CA SER A 361 35.33 -2.97 -16.42
C SER A 361 35.96 -1.96 -15.47
N ASP A 362 35.95 -0.68 -15.84
CA ASP A 362 36.47 0.43 -15.04
C ASP A 362 35.42 1.03 -14.10
N GLN A 363 34.27 0.36 -13.99
CA GLN A 363 33.16 0.73 -13.09
C GLN A 363 32.44 2.04 -13.48
N GLU A 364 32.52 2.46 -14.72
CA GLU A 364 31.78 3.57 -15.28
C GLU A 364 30.37 3.12 -15.68
N LEU A 365 29.34 3.94 -15.41
CA LEU A 365 27.96 3.64 -15.79
C LEU A 365 27.78 3.83 -17.31
N LEU A 366 27.48 2.73 -18.01
CA LEU A 366 27.22 2.72 -19.45
C LEU A 366 25.74 2.77 -19.79
N PHE A 367 24.89 2.11 -18.98
CA PHE A 367 23.47 2.01 -19.25
C PHE A 367 22.68 1.76 -17.95
N SER A 368 21.45 2.24 -17.93
CA SER A 368 20.48 1.91 -16.88
C SER A 368 19.09 1.76 -17.46
N CYS A 369 18.35 0.79 -16.97
CA CYS A 369 16.95 0.60 -17.32
C CYS A 369 16.12 0.18 -16.11
N TYR A 370 14.80 0.31 -16.25
CA TYR A 370 13.88 -0.12 -15.23
C TYR A 370 12.60 -0.73 -15.82
N ALA A 371 11.94 -1.57 -15.03
CA ALA A 371 10.61 -2.08 -15.32
C ALA A 371 9.72 -1.88 -14.07
N LEU A 372 8.45 -1.53 -14.30
CA LEU A 372 7.45 -1.59 -13.22
C LEU A 372 7.22 -3.06 -12.89
N SER A 373 7.34 -3.41 -11.61
CA SER A 373 7.11 -4.79 -11.19
C SER A 373 5.64 -5.13 -11.35
N LYS A 374 5.37 -6.19 -12.11
CA LYS A 374 4.02 -6.77 -12.30
C LYS A 374 3.72 -7.85 -11.25
N GLY A 375 4.53 -7.92 -10.20
CA GLY A 375 4.39 -8.95 -9.18
C GLY A 375 5.03 -10.28 -9.52
N ASN A 376 5.81 -10.34 -10.58
CA ASN A 376 6.51 -11.54 -11.03
C ASN A 376 7.99 -11.25 -11.29
N PRO A 377 8.88 -11.65 -10.38
CA PRO A 377 10.30 -11.35 -10.53
C PRO A 377 10.93 -11.95 -11.80
N ILE A 378 10.40 -13.05 -12.33
CA ILE A 378 10.91 -13.67 -13.57
C ILE A 378 10.55 -12.81 -14.78
N GLU A 379 9.31 -12.34 -14.89
CA GLU A 379 8.89 -11.43 -15.96
C GLU A 379 9.60 -10.08 -15.87
N ASP A 380 9.82 -9.58 -14.65
CA ASP A 380 10.60 -8.37 -14.42
C ASP A 380 12.04 -8.54 -14.89
N ALA A 381 12.67 -9.69 -14.61
CA ALA A 381 14.00 -10.02 -15.10
C ALA A 381 14.05 -10.11 -16.63
N GLN A 382 13.08 -10.81 -17.25
CA GLN A 382 12.98 -10.88 -18.71
C GLN A 382 12.87 -9.50 -19.34
N ALA A 383 12.05 -8.62 -18.75
CA ALA A 383 11.89 -7.25 -19.25
C ALA A 383 13.18 -6.43 -19.14
N LEU A 384 13.93 -6.56 -18.04
CA LEU A 384 15.21 -5.87 -17.85
C LEU A 384 16.29 -6.38 -18.80
N PHE A 385 16.46 -7.71 -18.89
CA PHE A 385 17.51 -8.30 -19.73
C PHE A 385 17.23 -8.08 -21.22
N ARG A 386 15.97 -8.01 -21.65
CA ARG A 386 15.63 -7.58 -23.01
C ARG A 386 16.13 -6.17 -23.30
N GLN A 387 15.90 -5.21 -22.41
CA GLN A 387 16.38 -3.83 -22.56
C GLN A 387 17.91 -3.75 -22.57
N VAL A 388 18.60 -4.53 -21.73
CA VAL A 388 20.07 -4.60 -21.71
C VAL A 388 20.60 -5.12 -23.05
N ARG A 389 19.98 -6.18 -23.60
CA ARG A 389 20.34 -6.76 -24.91
C ARG A 389 20.07 -5.79 -26.07
N GLU A 390 18.89 -5.15 -26.06
CA GLU A 390 18.51 -4.15 -27.07
C GLU A 390 19.45 -2.94 -27.07
N ALA A 391 20.03 -2.60 -25.92
CA ALA A 391 21.06 -1.57 -25.80
C ALA A 391 22.46 -2.03 -26.31
N GLY A 392 22.60 -3.29 -26.74
CA GLY A 392 23.81 -3.84 -27.35
C GLY A 392 24.83 -4.43 -26.37
N PHE A 393 24.48 -4.69 -25.12
CA PHE A 393 25.35 -5.29 -24.11
C PHE A 393 25.15 -6.82 -24.07
N GLU A 394 25.89 -7.57 -24.84
CA GLU A 394 25.73 -9.03 -24.94
C GLU A 394 26.79 -9.83 -24.14
N ASP A 395 27.97 -9.28 -23.92
CA ASP A 395 29.06 -9.94 -23.18
C ASP A 395 29.01 -9.57 -21.70
N ILE A 396 28.27 -10.36 -20.91
CA ILE A 396 28.13 -10.14 -19.47
C ILE A 396 29.26 -10.87 -18.74
N GLY A 397 30.25 -10.13 -18.31
CA GLY A 397 31.36 -10.63 -17.54
C GLY A 397 31.12 -10.85 -16.07
N GLY A 398 30.08 -10.26 -15.50
CA GLY A 398 29.65 -10.47 -14.10
C GLY A 398 28.22 -9.99 -13.86
N LEU A 399 27.46 -10.78 -13.10
CA LEU A 399 26.06 -10.48 -12.74
C LEU A 399 25.87 -10.57 -11.24
N ALA A 400 25.38 -9.51 -10.62
CA ALA A 400 24.97 -9.53 -9.22
C ALA A 400 23.56 -8.96 -9.03
N LEU A 401 22.85 -9.53 -8.07
CA LEU A 401 21.46 -9.19 -7.78
C LEU A 401 21.31 -8.67 -6.37
N THR A 402 20.40 -7.72 -6.19
CA THR A 402 19.93 -7.26 -4.88
C THR A 402 18.40 -7.11 -4.88
N GLY A 403 17.84 -6.66 -3.77
CA GLY A 403 16.41 -6.54 -3.60
C GLY A 403 15.72 -7.85 -3.18
N TYR A 404 14.41 -7.83 -3.12
CA TYR A 404 13.62 -8.94 -2.61
C TYR A 404 13.63 -10.19 -3.52
N GLY A 405 13.73 -9.98 -4.83
CA GLY A 405 13.75 -11.08 -5.82
C GLY A 405 15.07 -11.81 -5.91
N LYS A 406 16.17 -11.33 -5.29
CA LYS A 406 17.51 -11.85 -5.47
C LYS A 406 17.68 -13.34 -5.18
N ASP A 407 17.05 -13.82 -4.10
CA ASP A 407 17.22 -15.21 -3.66
C ASP A 407 16.52 -16.19 -4.62
N LEU A 408 15.38 -15.77 -5.20
CA LEU A 408 14.69 -16.51 -6.24
C LEU A 408 15.47 -16.50 -7.55
N LEU A 409 15.90 -15.32 -7.98
CA LEU A 409 16.44 -15.12 -9.31
C LEU A 409 17.92 -15.49 -9.43
N LYS A 410 18.68 -15.55 -8.32
CA LYS A 410 20.09 -15.86 -8.34
C LYS A 410 20.40 -17.15 -9.11
N ASP A 411 19.72 -18.23 -8.74
CA ASP A 411 19.93 -19.53 -9.38
C ASP A 411 19.27 -19.60 -10.76
N VAL A 412 18.10 -18.96 -10.94
CA VAL A 412 17.37 -18.92 -12.21
C VAL A 412 18.16 -18.21 -13.31
N LEU A 413 18.78 -17.06 -13.00
CA LEU A 413 19.56 -16.27 -13.95
C LEU A 413 21.03 -16.72 -14.05
N GLY A 414 21.48 -17.53 -13.09
CA GLY A 414 22.89 -17.86 -12.95
C GLY A 414 23.70 -16.65 -12.49
N ALA A 415 23.17 -15.86 -11.55
CA ALA A 415 23.91 -14.72 -11.04
C ALA A 415 25.08 -15.15 -10.15
N ASP A 416 26.20 -14.44 -10.29
CA ASP A 416 27.43 -14.72 -9.56
C ASP A 416 27.26 -14.45 -8.07
N MET A 417 26.50 -13.40 -7.73
CA MET A 417 26.28 -12.99 -6.34
C MET A 417 24.83 -12.51 -6.10
N GLY A 418 24.31 -12.80 -4.91
CA GLY A 418 23.15 -12.15 -4.34
C GLY A 418 23.59 -11.26 -3.18
N ILE A 419 23.38 -9.95 -3.28
CA ILE A 419 23.88 -8.96 -2.34
C ILE A 419 22.73 -8.50 -1.41
N VAL A 420 23.03 -8.36 -0.13
CA VAL A 420 22.09 -7.75 0.81
C VAL A 420 21.87 -6.29 0.41
N GLU A 421 20.64 -5.88 0.38
CA GLU A 421 20.21 -4.58 -0.17
C GLU A 421 20.93 -3.39 0.52
N THR A 422 21.06 -3.42 1.84
CA THR A 422 21.80 -2.38 2.59
C THR A 422 23.27 -2.31 2.19
N VAL A 423 23.91 -3.45 1.89
CA VAL A 423 25.31 -3.49 1.42
C VAL A 423 25.41 -2.87 0.02
N ALA A 424 24.51 -3.23 -0.88
CA ALA A 424 24.49 -2.67 -2.24
C ALA A 424 24.31 -1.13 -2.19
N HIS A 425 23.32 -0.65 -1.44
CA HIS A 425 23.05 0.78 -1.30
C HIS A 425 24.23 1.54 -0.67
N ALA A 426 24.87 1.00 0.37
CA ALA A 426 26.07 1.60 0.98
C ALA A 426 27.25 1.62 0.00
N THR A 427 27.47 0.53 -0.74
CA THR A 427 28.55 0.44 -1.73
C THR A 427 28.40 1.49 -2.82
N ALA A 428 27.17 1.69 -3.35
CA ALA A 428 26.91 2.73 -4.34
C ALA A 428 27.19 4.13 -3.77
N ALA A 429 26.63 4.44 -2.59
CA ALA A 429 26.83 5.76 -2.00
C ALA A 429 28.30 6.07 -1.73
N LEU A 430 29.05 5.12 -1.16
CA LEU A 430 30.48 5.31 -0.85
C LEU A 430 31.38 5.36 -2.09
N HIS A 431 30.95 4.77 -3.21
CA HIS A 431 31.67 4.90 -4.49
C HIS A 431 31.67 6.35 -5.00
N PHE A 432 30.52 7.05 -4.88
CA PHE A 432 30.40 8.46 -5.30
C PHE A 432 30.78 9.45 -4.19
N PHE A 433 30.56 9.09 -2.94
CA PHE A 433 30.74 9.95 -1.77
C PHE A 433 31.47 9.21 -0.63
N PRO A 434 32.79 9.02 -0.77
CA PRO A 434 33.57 8.25 0.20
C PRO A 434 33.64 8.90 1.60
N ASP A 435 33.32 10.18 1.70
CA ASP A 435 33.27 10.98 2.92
C ASP A 435 31.85 11.17 3.49
N ALA A 436 30.88 10.36 3.04
CA ALA A 436 29.52 10.41 3.57
C ALA A 436 29.47 10.01 5.06
N ASP A 437 28.70 10.75 5.85
CA ASP A 437 28.40 10.39 7.24
C ASP A 437 27.09 9.60 7.37
N VAL A 438 26.09 9.94 6.57
CA VAL A 438 24.75 9.35 6.63
C VAL A 438 24.20 9.15 5.24
N ILE A 439 23.65 7.96 5.00
CA ILE A 439 22.90 7.64 3.79
C ILE A 439 21.43 7.47 4.19
N CYS A 440 20.55 8.23 3.54
CA CYS A 440 19.11 8.11 3.67
C CYS A 440 18.54 7.57 2.37
N ASP A 441 18.17 6.31 2.37
CA ASP A 441 17.51 5.63 1.26
C ASP A 441 16.01 5.55 1.53
N VAL A 442 15.21 6.18 0.68
CA VAL A 442 13.75 6.11 0.74
C VAL A 442 13.23 5.42 -0.51
N GLY A 443 12.84 4.17 -0.32
CA GLY A 443 12.28 3.32 -1.36
C GLY A 443 10.78 3.51 -1.55
N GLY A 444 10.19 2.67 -2.40
CA GLY A 444 8.74 2.62 -2.59
C GLY A 444 7.99 2.12 -1.37
N THR A 445 8.55 1.13 -0.65
CA THR A 445 7.88 0.46 0.48
C THR A 445 8.69 0.47 1.78
N ASP A 446 9.91 0.93 1.76
CA ASP A 446 10.81 0.91 2.90
C ASP A 446 11.66 2.19 3.01
N VAL A 447 12.22 2.39 4.18
CA VAL A 447 13.14 3.48 4.51
C VAL A 447 14.35 2.87 5.19
N LYS A 448 15.54 3.21 4.73
CA LYS A 448 16.82 2.79 5.31
C LYS A 448 17.67 4.01 5.61
N ILE A 449 18.15 4.11 6.84
CA ILE A 449 19.12 5.11 7.24
C ILE A 449 20.38 4.37 7.69
N MET A 450 21.48 4.62 7.02
CA MET A 450 22.78 4.04 7.35
C MET A 450 23.69 5.14 7.89
N ILE A 451 24.20 4.93 9.10
CA ILE A 451 25.12 5.83 9.76
C ILE A 451 26.54 5.27 9.57
N LEU A 452 27.40 6.07 8.99
CA LEU A 452 28.75 5.68 8.61
C LEU A 452 29.79 6.19 9.63
N ARG A 453 30.84 5.43 9.81
CA ARG A 453 32.06 5.83 10.54
C ARG A 453 33.25 5.31 9.78
N GLN A 454 34.10 6.22 9.34
CA GLN A 454 35.31 5.89 8.56
C GLN A 454 35.01 4.98 7.35
N GLY A 455 33.97 5.33 6.57
CA GLY A 455 33.56 4.58 5.38
C GLY A 455 32.92 3.21 5.65
N THR A 456 32.59 2.90 6.91
CA THR A 456 31.92 1.65 7.29
C THR A 456 30.58 1.92 7.93
N VAL A 457 29.57 1.10 7.61
CA VAL A 457 28.24 1.19 8.24
C VAL A 457 28.36 0.77 9.70
N ALA A 458 28.28 1.76 10.60
CA ALA A 458 28.37 1.56 12.05
C ALA A 458 27.00 1.25 12.69
N ASP A 459 25.93 1.82 12.16
CA ASP A 459 24.57 1.57 12.60
C ASP A 459 23.60 1.75 11.43
N PHE A 460 22.49 1.04 11.45
CA PHE A 460 21.45 1.26 10.44
C PHE A 460 20.04 1.14 11.03
N ARG A 461 19.12 1.89 10.45
CA ARG A 461 17.70 1.88 10.80
C ARG A 461 16.91 1.48 9.57
N LEU A 462 16.06 0.48 9.72
CA LEU A 462 15.20 -0.04 8.66
C LEU A 462 13.75 0.04 9.11
N ASN A 463 12.91 0.62 8.28
CA ASN A 463 11.46 0.55 8.42
C ASN A 463 10.84 0.03 7.13
N SER A 464 10.36 -1.20 7.16
CA SER A 464 9.66 -1.86 6.05
C SER A 464 8.17 -2.14 6.34
N GLN A 465 7.69 -1.73 7.51
CA GLN A 465 6.35 -2.07 8.00
C GLN A 465 5.36 -0.90 7.95
N CYS A 466 5.86 0.34 7.85
CA CYS A 466 5.01 1.53 7.85
C CYS A 466 5.22 2.35 6.59
N SER A 467 4.16 2.61 5.85
CA SER A 467 4.20 3.34 4.59
C SER A 467 4.27 4.87 4.73
N SER A 468 4.20 5.42 5.93
CA SER A 468 4.07 6.88 6.14
C SER A 468 5.28 7.73 5.75
N GLY A 469 6.41 7.09 5.46
CA GLY A 469 7.65 7.77 5.05
C GLY A 469 8.19 7.27 3.72
N ASN A 470 7.40 6.59 2.89
CA ASN A 470 7.86 5.98 1.65
C ASN A 470 7.09 6.44 0.40
N GLY A 471 7.65 6.12 -0.77
CA GLY A 471 7.12 6.55 -2.07
C GLY A 471 5.75 5.99 -2.42
N ALA A 472 5.43 4.76 -2.02
CA ALA A 472 4.13 4.15 -2.33
C ALA A 472 2.97 4.87 -1.65
N PHE A 473 3.19 5.45 -0.46
CA PHE A 473 2.19 6.26 0.20
C PHE A 473 1.93 7.57 -0.56
N LEU A 474 2.99 8.27 -0.97
CA LEU A 474 2.88 9.50 -1.76
C LEU A 474 2.20 9.23 -3.11
N GLN A 475 2.60 8.15 -3.79
CA GLN A 475 1.96 7.71 -5.03
C GLN A 475 0.48 7.43 -4.82
N GLY A 476 0.12 6.66 -3.78
CA GLY A 476 -1.29 6.34 -3.50
C GLY A 476 -2.16 7.57 -3.23
N VAL A 477 -1.57 8.66 -2.71
CA VAL A 477 -2.28 9.93 -2.53
C VAL A 477 -2.38 10.70 -3.86
N ALA A 478 -1.30 10.77 -4.64
CA ALA A 478 -1.31 11.38 -5.97
C ALA A 478 -2.34 10.71 -6.88
N ASP A 479 -2.38 9.37 -6.89
CA ASP A 479 -3.37 8.57 -7.65
C ASP A 479 -4.81 8.87 -7.22
N ARG A 480 -5.05 9.06 -5.89
CA ARG A 480 -6.36 9.46 -5.37
C ARG A 480 -6.81 10.80 -5.95
N TYR A 481 -5.86 11.70 -6.16
CA TYR A 481 -6.11 13.03 -6.70
C TYR A 481 -6.06 13.08 -8.24
N SER A 482 -5.86 11.91 -8.88
CA SER A 482 -5.67 11.82 -10.33
C SER A 482 -4.52 12.68 -10.84
N VAL A 483 -3.47 12.81 -10.03
CA VAL A 483 -2.24 13.54 -10.36
C VAL A 483 -1.17 12.50 -10.73
N PRO A 484 -0.61 12.54 -11.94
CA PRO A 484 0.54 11.72 -12.30
C PRO A 484 1.71 11.97 -11.34
N LEU A 485 2.42 10.89 -10.97
CA LEU A 485 3.51 10.99 -9.97
C LEU A 485 4.61 11.97 -10.41
N GLU A 486 4.86 12.07 -11.70
CA GLU A 486 5.83 12.98 -12.31
C GLU A 486 5.47 14.46 -12.09
N GLN A 487 4.17 14.77 -11.98
CA GLN A 487 3.66 16.11 -11.73
C GLN A 487 3.51 16.44 -10.25
N TYR A 488 3.79 15.49 -9.35
CA TYR A 488 3.59 15.66 -7.90
C TYR A 488 4.32 16.90 -7.38
N ALA A 489 5.60 17.06 -7.71
CA ALA A 489 6.42 18.13 -7.20
C ALA A 489 5.95 19.51 -7.69
N GLU A 490 5.60 19.62 -8.97
CA GLU A 490 5.09 20.85 -9.57
C GLU A 490 3.80 21.29 -8.88
N ARG A 491 2.87 20.36 -8.73
CA ARG A 491 1.62 20.60 -8.01
C ARG A 491 1.84 20.98 -6.54
N ALA A 492 2.72 20.29 -5.83
CA ALA A 492 3.02 20.62 -4.44
C ALA A 492 3.66 22.00 -4.28
N PHE A 493 4.43 22.48 -5.28
CA PHE A 493 5.05 23.79 -5.28
C PHE A 493 4.06 24.94 -5.61
N GLU A 494 2.92 24.66 -6.20
CA GLU A 494 1.84 25.64 -6.42
C GLU A 494 1.14 26.04 -5.10
N ALA A 495 1.25 25.21 -4.06
CA ALA A 495 0.61 25.45 -2.77
C ALA A 495 1.17 26.72 -2.09
N LYS A 496 0.31 27.69 -1.79
CA LYS A 496 0.66 28.93 -1.07
C LYS A 496 0.68 28.75 0.44
N ALA A 497 0.01 27.73 0.94
CA ALA A 497 -0.02 27.30 2.33
C ALA A 497 -0.22 25.79 2.37
N MET A 498 0.11 25.14 3.47
CA MET A 498 -0.12 23.71 3.66
C MET A 498 -0.65 23.42 5.07
N PRO A 499 -1.59 22.47 5.21
CA PRO A 499 -2.09 22.08 6.52
C PRO A 499 -1.01 21.38 7.34
N GLN A 500 -1.15 21.41 8.67
CA GLN A 500 -0.34 20.57 9.53
C GLN A 500 -0.89 19.15 9.52
N LEU A 501 -0.01 18.17 9.26
CA LEU A 501 -0.28 16.76 9.35
C LEU A 501 0.48 16.17 10.54
N ALA A 502 -0.12 15.20 11.22
CA ALA A 502 0.55 14.49 12.30
C ALA A 502 1.67 13.59 11.77
N MET A 503 2.79 13.51 12.49
CA MET A 503 3.76 12.46 12.23
C MET A 503 3.22 11.12 12.75
N GLY A 504 3.64 10.02 12.14
CA GLY A 504 3.30 8.68 12.61
C GLY A 504 2.97 7.71 11.48
N CYS A 505 2.13 6.72 11.74
CA CYS A 505 1.84 5.71 10.73
C CYS A 505 0.90 6.26 9.64
N GLY A 506 0.94 5.61 8.44
CA GLY A 506 0.15 6.01 7.28
C GLY A 506 -1.37 6.00 7.52
N VAL A 507 -1.87 5.24 8.51
CA VAL A 507 -3.29 5.25 8.89
C VAL A 507 -3.69 6.62 9.47
N PHE A 508 -2.89 7.15 10.39
CA PHE A 508 -3.15 8.47 10.96
C PHE A 508 -3.03 9.57 9.91
N LEU A 509 -2.00 9.51 9.07
CA LEU A 509 -1.86 10.44 7.93
C LEU A 509 -3.07 10.39 6.99
N GLN A 510 -3.60 9.20 6.72
CA GLN A 510 -4.78 9.03 5.88
C GLN A 510 -6.03 9.68 6.50
N SER A 511 -6.21 9.51 7.80
CA SER A 511 -7.28 10.19 8.55
C SER A 511 -7.10 11.72 8.54
N ASP A 512 -5.87 12.21 8.70
CA ASP A 512 -5.56 13.62 8.61
C ASP A 512 -5.86 14.18 7.22
N ILE A 513 -5.46 13.49 6.15
CA ILE A 513 -5.77 13.89 4.77
C ILE A 513 -7.28 14.09 4.60
N VAL A 514 -8.10 13.12 5.02
CA VAL A 514 -9.56 13.21 4.93
C VAL A 514 -10.09 14.39 5.73
N ASN A 515 -9.57 14.62 6.93
CA ASN A 515 -9.97 15.75 7.76
C ASN A 515 -9.59 17.10 7.14
N GLN A 516 -8.41 17.18 6.52
CA GLN A 516 -7.99 18.42 5.84
C GLN A 516 -8.80 18.66 4.56
N GLN A 517 -9.13 17.62 3.80
CA GLN A 517 -10.05 17.72 2.66
C GLN A 517 -11.41 18.29 3.08
N ARG A 518 -11.97 17.80 4.19
CA ARG A 518 -13.25 18.32 4.75
C ARG A 518 -13.16 19.81 5.14
N LYS A 519 -11.98 20.29 5.50
CA LYS A 519 -11.71 21.71 5.78
C LYS A 519 -11.43 22.53 4.50
N GLY A 520 -11.54 21.94 3.33
CA GLY A 520 -11.36 22.59 2.04
C GLY A 520 -9.91 22.75 1.58
N TRP A 521 -8.93 22.03 2.18
CA TRP A 521 -7.58 22.00 1.66
C TRP A 521 -7.51 21.25 0.33
N SER A 522 -6.84 21.86 -0.65
CA SER A 522 -6.72 21.29 -2.00
C SER A 522 -5.75 20.12 -2.06
N ALA A 523 -5.76 19.40 -3.19
CA ALA A 523 -4.84 18.32 -3.46
C ALA A 523 -3.37 18.81 -3.40
N GLU A 524 -3.08 19.97 -3.99
CA GLU A 524 -1.77 20.60 -4.05
C GLU A 524 -1.25 20.91 -2.63
N GLU A 525 -2.11 21.52 -1.83
CA GLU A 525 -1.80 21.90 -0.44
C GLU A 525 -1.55 20.66 0.45
N ILE A 526 -2.33 19.61 0.26
CA ILE A 526 -2.16 18.34 0.98
C ILE A 526 -0.90 17.61 0.51
N MET A 527 -0.61 17.58 -0.80
CA MET A 527 0.62 16.98 -1.32
C MET A 527 1.86 17.72 -0.83
N ALA A 528 1.82 19.06 -0.74
CA ALA A 528 2.90 19.84 -0.12
C ALA A 528 3.10 19.48 1.35
N ALA A 529 2.01 19.36 2.12
CA ALA A 529 2.06 18.97 3.52
C ALA A 529 2.60 17.55 3.72
N LEU A 530 2.26 16.62 2.84
CA LEU A 530 2.79 15.26 2.86
C LEU A 530 4.29 15.22 2.55
N ALA A 531 4.75 15.99 1.57
CA ALA A 531 6.18 16.13 1.32
C ALA A 531 6.91 16.71 2.55
N ALA A 532 6.31 17.68 3.23
CA ALA A 532 6.89 18.33 4.42
C ALA A 532 6.91 17.43 5.67
N VAL A 533 5.92 16.53 5.86
CA VAL A 533 5.88 15.61 7.00
C VAL A 533 6.75 14.36 6.79
N LEU A 534 7.06 14.00 5.54
CA LEU A 534 7.85 12.83 5.22
C LEU A 534 9.23 12.82 5.91
N PRO A 535 10.04 13.89 5.91
CA PRO A 535 11.30 13.91 6.66
C PRO A 535 11.13 13.65 8.16
N ILE A 536 10.06 14.17 8.75
CA ILE A 536 9.77 13.93 10.18
C ILE A 536 9.53 12.45 10.40
N ASN A 537 8.74 11.81 9.52
CA ASN A 537 8.49 10.37 9.59
C ASN A 537 9.75 9.54 9.32
N VAL A 538 10.59 9.96 8.38
CA VAL A 538 11.84 9.28 8.05
C VAL A 538 12.84 9.36 9.22
N TRP A 539 13.15 10.57 9.68
CA TRP A 539 14.21 10.77 10.64
C TRP A 539 13.79 10.52 12.09
N ILE A 540 12.63 11.05 12.49
CA ILE A 540 12.19 11.01 13.88
C ILE A 540 11.41 9.74 14.19
N TYR A 541 10.42 9.38 13.36
CA TYR A 541 9.55 8.25 13.63
C TYR A 541 10.20 6.91 13.25
N ALA A 542 10.65 6.74 12.01
CA ALA A 542 11.25 5.51 11.52
C ALA A 542 12.70 5.36 11.98
N GLY A 543 13.51 6.40 11.83
CA GLY A 543 14.91 6.43 12.16
C GLY A 543 15.20 6.57 13.64
N GLN A 544 14.24 7.06 14.44
CA GLN A 544 14.40 7.35 15.87
C GLN A 544 15.62 8.25 16.16
N LEU A 545 15.93 9.16 15.25
CA LEU A 545 17.08 10.08 15.30
C LEU A 545 16.62 11.47 15.70
N GLN A 546 16.52 11.75 16.99
CA GLN A 546 16.11 13.07 17.49
C GLN A 546 17.22 14.12 17.34
N ASN A 547 18.50 13.72 17.37
CA ASN A 547 19.65 14.58 17.21
C ASN A 547 20.43 14.22 15.93
N LEU A 548 20.06 14.83 14.81
CA LEU A 548 20.74 14.61 13.53
C LEU A 548 22.21 15.09 13.53
N ARG A 549 22.56 16.10 14.33
CA ARG A 549 23.93 16.57 14.43
C ARG A 549 24.90 15.54 15.01
N ALA A 550 24.39 14.64 15.86
CA ALA A 550 25.21 13.58 16.45
C ALA A 550 25.61 12.47 15.45
N VAL A 551 24.89 12.34 14.34
CA VAL A 551 25.16 11.30 13.34
C VAL A 551 26.08 11.77 12.21
N GLY A 552 26.23 13.07 11.98
CA GLY A 552 27.17 13.61 11.01
C GLY A 552 26.75 14.94 10.38
N ARG A 553 27.44 15.33 9.32
CA ARG A 553 27.20 16.57 8.58
C ARG A 553 26.92 16.33 7.08
N LYS A 554 27.49 15.26 6.50
CA LYS A 554 27.30 14.93 5.10
C LYS A 554 26.24 13.86 4.93
N PHE A 555 25.09 14.28 4.39
CA PHE A 555 23.89 13.47 4.23
C PHE A 555 23.67 13.15 2.74
N ILE A 556 23.66 11.89 2.37
CA ILE A 556 23.37 11.44 1.02
C ILE A 556 21.92 10.96 0.94
N LEU A 557 21.14 11.61 0.07
CA LEU A 557 19.75 11.22 -0.21
C LEU A 557 19.73 10.29 -1.42
N GLN A 558 19.21 9.09 -1.27
CA GLN A 558 19.03 8.12 -2.35
C GLN A 558 17.73 7.33 -2.20
N GLY A 559 17.43 6.45 -3.15
CA GLY A 559 16.17 5.73 -3.25
C GLY A 559 15.19 6.39 -4.22
N GLY A 560 14.28 5.60 -4.77
CA GLY A 560 13.36 6.03 -5.83
C GLY A 560 12.46 7.20 -5.45
N THR A 561 12.11 7.33 -4.17
CA THR A 561 11.27 8.43 -3.66
C THR A 561 11.97 9.79 -3.78
N HIS A 562 13.30 9.84 -3.71
CA HIS A 562 14.08 11.07 -3.90
C HIS A 562 14.20 11.52 -5.39
N ARG A 563 13.55 10.83 -6.32
CA ARG A 563 13.26 11.39 -7.65
C ARG A 563 12.20 12.49 -7.62
N ASN A 564 11.41 12.55 -6.55
CA ASN A 564 10.42 13.60 -6.34
C ASN A 564 11.07 14.87 -5.76
N LYS A 565 11.07 15.93 -6.55
CA LYS A 565 11.71 17.20 -6.24
C LYS A 565 11.15 17.86 -4.95
N ALA A 566 9.84 17.72 -4.69
CA ALA A 566 9.20 18.23 -3.47
C ALA A 566 9.68 17.50 -2.21
N VAL A 567 9.87 16.19 -2.31
CA VAL A 567 10.41 15.37 -1.22
C VAL A 567 11.85 15.79 -0.90
N VAL A 568 12.69 15.96 -1.92
CA VAL A 568 14.09 16.37 -1.71
C VAL A 568 14.16 17.77 -1.10
N LYS A 569 13.32 18.72 -1.57
CA LYS A 569 13.23 20.06 -0.95
C LYS A 569 12.90 19.96 0.54
N ALA A 570 11.88 19.18 0.89
CA ALA A 570 11.49 18.98 2.27
C ALA A 570 12.58 18.30 3.11
N GLN A 571 13.30 17.32 2.56
CA GLN A 571 14.43 16.66 3.24
C GLN A 571 15.56 17.63 3.51
N VAL A 572 15.94 18.43 2.51
CA VAL A 572 17.01 19.45 2.64
C VAL A 572 16.66 20.47 3.71
N ASP A 573 15.44 21.01 3.65
CA ASP A 573 14.98 22.02 4.62
C ASP A 573 14.92 21.45 6.04
N PHE A 574 14.41 20.23 6.19
CA PHE A 574 14.34 19.57 7.49
C PHE A 574 15.72 19.31 8.07
N ILE A 575 16.64 18.71 7.30
CA ILE A 575 18.00 18.41 7.76
C ILE A 575 18.71 19.71 8.15
N ARG A 576 18.68 20.75 7.30
CA ARG A 576 19.31 22.05 7.58
C ARG A 576 18.67 22.79 8.76
N SER A 577 17.37 22.57 9.02
CA SER A 577 16.72 23.11 10.23
C SER A 577 17.30 22.51 11.53
N LYS A 578 17.85 21.30 11.49
CA LYS A 578 18.45 20.59 12.63
C LYS A 578 19.98 20.70 12.64
N VAL A 579 20.58 20.75 11.48
CA VAL A 579 22.03 20.84 11.24
C VAL A 579 22.28 21.95 10.21
N PRO A 580 22.39 23.24 10.62
CA PRO A 580 22.47 24.37 9.68
C PRO A 580 23.65 24.29 8.71
N ASP A 581 24.76 23.68 9.13
CA ASP A 581 25.97 23.46 8.37
C ASP A 581 26.02 22.10 7.65
N ALA A 582 24.87 21.44 7.46
CA ALA A 582 24.79 20.16 6.75
C ALA A 582 25.07 20.30 5.25
N ASP A 583 25.96 19.45 4.76
CA ASP A 583 26.12 19.15 3.33
C ASP A 583 25.13 18.05 2.95
N VAL A 584 24.02 18.47 2.34
CA VAL A 584 22.97 17.55 1.88
C VAL A 584 23.08 17.37 0.39
N VAL A 585 23.32 16.15 -0.06
CA VAL A 585 23.58 15.81 -1.45
C VAL A 585 22.57 14.76 -1.94
N LEU A 586 21.98 15.01 -3.08
CA LEU A 586 21.18 14.00 -3.79
C LEU A 586 22.13 13.10 -4.60
N HIS A 587 22.02 11.78 -4.38
CA HIS A 587 22.75 10.82 -5.20
C HIS A 587 22.34 10.98 -6.68
N PRO A 588 23.28 11.16 -7.63
CA PRO A 588 22.94 11.42 -9.03
C PRO A 588 22.06 10.32 -9.64
N TYR A 589 22.28 9.08 -9.25
CA TYR A 589 21.51 7.90 -9.62
C TYR A 589 20.68 7.39 -8.44
N SER A 590 19.88 8.28 -7.84
CA SER A 590 19.17 7.99 -6.60
C SER A 590 18.28 6.74 -6.68
N GLY A 591 17.66 6.50 -7.82
CA GLY A 591 16.78 5.36 -8.03
C GLY A 591 17.50 4.06 -8.38
N GLU A 592 18.71 4.13 -8.91
CA GLU A 592 19.53 3.02 -9.39
C GLU A 592 20.61 2.57 -8.39
N ALA A 593 20.75 3.24 -7.25
CA ALA A 593 21.83 3.02 -6.30
C ALA A 593 21.99 1.55 -5.88
N GLY A 594 20.89 0.83 -5.63
CA GLY A 594 20.92 -0.60 -5.31
C GLY A 594 21.53 -1.44 -6.44
N ALA A 595 21.12 -1.19 -7.68
CA ALA A 595 21.63 -1.91 -8.85
C ALA A 595 23.11 -1.56 -9.13
N ILE A 596 23.51 -0.28 -8.99
CA ILE A 596 24.92 0.14 -9.09
C ILE A 596 25.77 -0.58 -8.05
N GLY A 597 25.34 -0.58 -6.79
CA GLY A 597 26.07 -1.27 -5.73
C GLY A 597 26.20 -2.77 -5.98
N ALA A 598 25.19 -3.42 -6.51
CA ALA A 598 25.26 -4.82 -6.91
C ALA A 598 26.29 -5.03 -8.02
N ALA A 599 26.31 -4.20 -9.07
CA ALA A 599 27.30 -4.26 -10.16
C ALA A 599 28.73 -4.04 -9.66
N LEU A 600 28.95 -3.10 -8.74
CA LEU A 600 30.24 -2.86 -8.10
C LEU A 600 30.70 -4.08 -7.28
N CYS A 601 29.79 -4.79 -6.61
CA CYS A 601 30.10 -6.05 -5.94
C CYS A 601 30.47 -7.16 -6.95
N ALA A 602 29.80 -7.23 -8.12
CA ALA A 602 30.19 -8.16 -9.19
C ALA A 602 31.62 -7.91 -9.68
N ALA A 603 32.03 -6.65 -9.80
CA ALA A 603 33.41 -6.27 -10.12
C ALA A 603 34.41 -6.84 -9.12
N SER A 604 34.11 -6.78 -7.83
CA SER A 604 34.96 -7.32 -6.77
C SER A 604 35.09 -8.85 -6.85
N PHE A 605 34.00 -9.54 -7.14
CA PHE A 605 33.98 -11.00 -7.33
C PHE A 605 34.84 -11.42 -8.51
N ARG A 606 34.78 -10.68 -9.63
CA ARG A 606 35.51 -10.98 -10.85
C ARG A 606 37.04 -10.80 -10.70
N LYS A 607 37.53 -9.92 -9.83
CA LYS A 607 38.96 -9.80 -9.52
C LYS A 607 39.58 -11.13 -9.05
N GLY A 608 38.74 -12.07 -8.56
CA GLY A 608 39.16 -13.44 -8.24
C GLY A 608 39.34 -14.38 -9.43
N GLY A 609 39.09 -13.94 -10.68
CA GLY A 609 39.36 -14.71 -11.91
C GLY A 609 38.33 -15.76 -12.29
N ALA A 610 37.21 -15.88 -11.56
CA ALA A 610 36.14 -16.84 -11.90
C ALA A 610 35.32 -16.35 -13.10
N PRO A 611 34.93 -17.23 -14.06
CA PRO A 611 34.02 -16.87 -15.13
C PRO A 611 32.62 -16.60 -14.57
N SER A 612 31.85 -15.72 -15.24
CA SER A 612 30.45 -15.49 -14.89
C SER A 612 29.61 -16.75 -15.07
N LYS A 613 28.64 -16.92 -14.19
CA LYS A 613 27.63 -18.01 -14.23
C LYS A 613 26.41 -17.64 -15.04
N PHE A 614 26.35 -16.43 -15.59
CA PHE A 614 25.22 -15.94 -16.36
C PHE A 614 24.73 -16.93 -17.41
N ARG A 615 23.46 -17.27 -17.40
CA ARG A 615 22.89 -18.34 -18.26
C ARG A 615 22.64 -17.91 -19.71
N GLY A 616 22.89 -16.66 -20.05
CA GLY A 616 22.68 -16.09 -21.39
C GLY A 616 21.26 -15.57 -21.63
N PHE A 617 21.17 -14.61 -22.54
CA PHE A 617 19.91 -13.92 -22.85
C PHE A 617 18.84 -14.84 -23.41
N ASP A 618 19.20 -15.75 -24.34
CA ASP A 618 18.22 -16.68 -24.94
C ASP A 618 17.59 -17.60 -23.89
N THR A 619 18.37 -18.03 -22.90
CA THR A 619 17.84 -18.83 -21.78
C THR A 619 16.84 -18.02 -20.96
N ILE A 620 17.14 -16.74 -20.65
CA ILE A 620 16.29 -15.89 -19.83
C ILE A 620 15.01 -15.54 -20.58
N GLU A 621 15.08 -15.21 -21.85
CA GLU A 621 13.91 -14.90 -22.67
C GLU A 621 12.95 -16.10 -22.81
N ALA A 622 13.51 -17.32 -22.85
CA ALA A 622 12.76 -18.57 -22.96
C ALA A 622 12.27 -19.12 -21.60
N LEU A 623 12.55 -18.45 -20.47
CA LEU A 623 12.10 -18.92 -19.15
C LEU A 623 10.59 -19.06 -19.11
N THR A 624 10.14 -20.25 -18.74
CA THR A 624 8.76 -20.53 -18.36
C THR A 624 8.73 -21.05 -16.94
N TYR A 625 7.69 -20.72 -16.21
CA TYR A 625 7.57 -21.10 -14.81
C TYR A 625 6.13 -21.44 -14.45
N THR A 626 5.95 -22.19 -13.36
CA THR A 626 4.67 -22.40 -12.70
C THR A 626 4.83 -22.15 -11.21
N SER A 627 3.82 -21.61 -10.56
CA SER A 627 3.82 -21.46 -9.11
C SER A 627 2.71 -22.31 -8.49
N THR A 628 3.02 -22.95 -7.36
CA THR A 628 2.12 -23.83 -6.66
C THR A 628 2.13 -23.55 -5.17
N THR A 629 0.96 -23.22 -4.61
CA THR A 629 0.74 -23.07 -3.17
C THR A 629 -0.46 -23.94 -2.78
N LYS A 630 -0.20 -25.02 -2.07
CA LYS A 630 -1.20 -26.04 -1.68
C LYS A 630 -0.91 -26.56 -0.28
N ALA A 631 -1.78 -27.42 0.25
CA ALA A 631 -1.55 -28.11 1.51
C ALA A 631 -0.25 -28.94 1.53
N GLU A 632 0.12 -29.50 0.38
CA GLU A 632 1.33 -30.31 0.18
C GLU A 632 2.60 -29.47 0.21
N THR A 633 2.53 -28.15 -0.12
CA THR A 633 3.69 -27.26 -0.07
C THR A 633 3.98 -26.72 1.32
N VAL A 634 3.05 -26.89 2.28
CA VAL A 634 3.24 -26.41 3.67
C VAL A 634 4.48 -27.04 4.30
N CYS A 635 5.34 -26.22 4.88
CA CYS A 635 6.52 -26.66 5.62
C CYS A 635 6.10 -27.37 6.92
N LYS A 636 6.51 -28.63 7.08
CA LYS A 636 6.21 -29.46 8.28
C LYS A 636 7.45 -29.73 9.16
N TRP A 637 8.50 -28.95 9.02
CA TRP A 637 9.75 -29.14 9.76
C TRP A 637 9.70 -28.60 11.20
N CYS A 638 8.67 -27.86 11.56
CA CYS A 638 8.42 -27.37 12.92
C CYS A 638 6.92 -27.10 13.11
N PRO A 639 6.45 -26.85 14.36
CA PRO A 639 5.02 -26.66 14.66
C PRO A 639 4.39 -25.40 14.01
N ILE A 640 5.18 -24.47 13.45
CA ILE A 640 4.66 -23.24 12.83
C ILE A 640 3.91 -23.52 11.54
N ASN A 641 4.26 -24.61 10.82
CA ASN A 641 3.61 -25.02 9.57
C ASN A 641 3.47 -23.88 8.54
N CYS A 642 4.60 -23.22 8.22
CA CYS A 642 4.63 -22.10 7.31
C CYS A 642 4.12 -22.47 5.91
N THR A 643 3.29 -21.62 5.33
CA THR A 643 2.92 -21.70 3.90
C THR A 643 4.15 -21.42 3.06
N ARG A 644 4.34 -22.19 1.98
CA ARG A 644 5.41 -22.02 1.00
C ARG A 644 4.82 -22.05 -0.40
N THR A 645 5.43 -21.29 -1.30
CA THR A 645 5.15 -21.36 -2.73
C THR A 645 6.30 -22.08 -3.42
N PHE A 646 6.00 -23.11 -4.19
CA PHE A 646 6.94 -23.77 -5.08
C PHE A 646 6.90 -23.08 -6.43
N ILE A 647 8.02 -22.52 -6.84
CA ILE A 647 8.19 -21.88 -8.14
C ILE A 647 9.06 -22.82 -8.97
N ASP A 648 8.42 -23.49 -9.90
CA ASP A 648 9.06 -24.45 -10.78
C ASP A 648 9.37 -23.76 -12.10
N VAL A 649 10.66 -23.68 -12.42
CA VAL A 649 11.19 -23.00 -13.60
C VAL A 649 11.72 -24.02 -14.59
N LYS A 650 11.35 -23.89 -15.86
CA LYS A 650 11.85 -24.77 -16.91
C LYS A 650 13.27 -24.36 -17.27
N LEU A 651 14.23 -25.23 -16.97
CA LEU A 651 15.66 -25.00 -17.21
C LEU A 651 16.29 -26.21 -17.90
N PRO A 652 17.01 -26.04 -19.02
CA PRO A 652 17.71 -27.11 -19.68
C PRO A 652 18.67 -27.84 -18.73
N GLY A 653 18.61 -29.18 -18.73
CA GLY A 653 19.51 -30.02 -17.93
C GLY A 653 19.10 -30.20 -16.45
N ALA A 654 18.03 -29.58 -16.00
CA ALA A 654 17.52 -29.78 -14.64
C ALA A 654 16.98 -31.21 -14.45
N GLN A 655 17.32 -31.83 -13.30
CA GLN A 655 16.99 -33.26 -13.05
C GLN A 655 15.55 -33.49 -12.60
N GLY A 656 14.84 -32.42 -12.23
CA GLY A 656 13.52 -32.54 -11.61
C GLY A 656 13.57 -33.11 -10.18
N ARG A 657 12.38 -33.38 -9.59
CA ARG A 657 12.21 -33.93 -8.23
C ARG A 657 11.02 -34.88 -8.18
N ALA A 658 11.14 -36.04 -8.87
CA ALA A 658 10.07 -37.05 -8.92
C ALA A 658 9.67 -37.58 -7.53
N TRP A 659 10.60 -37.52 -6.56
CA TRP A 659 10.43 -37.93 -5.18
C TRP A 659 9.64 -36.92 -4.29
N SER A 660 9.47 -35.69 -4.76
CA SER A 660 8.76 -34.65 -4.01
C SER A 660 7.27 -34.99 -3.85
N LYS A 661 6.64 -34.51 -2.77
CA LYS A 661 5.19 -34.60 -2.58
C LYS A 661 4.41 -33.85 -3.65
N VAL A 662 5.03 -32.83 -4.25
CA VAL A 662 4.59 -32.18 -5.47
C VAL A 662 5.64 -32.52 -6.52
N PRO A 663 5.45 -33.62 -7.31
CA PRO A 663 6.48 -34.09 -8.23
C PRO A 663 6.88 -33.03 -9.26
N LEU A 664 8.16 -33.02 -9.61
CA LEU A 664 8.73 -32.09 -10.58
C LEU A 664 9.39 -32.89 -11.71
N ALA A 665 8.98 -32.63 -12.95
CA ALA A 665 9.50 -33.32 -14.11
C ALA A 665 10.96 -32.96 -14.40
N ALA A 666 11.69 -33.83 -15.11
CA ALA A 666 13.01 -33.53 -15.65
C ALA A 666 12.92 -32.31 -16.59
N GLY A 667 13.95 -31.49 -16.62
CA GLY A 667 13.95 -30.20 -17.33
C GLY A 667 13.33 -29.05 -16.55
N TRP A 668 12.93 -29.30 -15.29
CA TRP A 668 12.41 -28.27 -14.38
C TRP A 668 13.23 -28.23 -13.10
N GLU A 669 13.48 -27.02 -12.61
CA GLU A 669 14.13 -26.76 -11.33
C GLU A 669 13.15 -26.03 -10.38
N ARG A 670 13.15 -26.43 -9.11
CA ARG A 670 12.28 -25.85 -8.09
C ARG A 670 13.01 -24.86 -7.21
N VAL A 671 12.47 -23.66 -7.13
CA VAL A 671 12.81 -22.69 -6.11
C VAL A 671 11.65 -22.64 -5.09
N ILE A 672 11.99 -22.71 -3.82
CA ILE A 672 11.01 -22.64 -2.75
C ILE A 672 11.02 -21.24 -2.16
N SER A 673 9.90 -20.53 -2.31
CA SER A 673 9.68 -19.23 -1.69
C SER A 673 8.83 -19.40 -0.42
N GLY A 674 9.20 -18.69 0.63
CA GLY A 674 8.53 -18.74 1.91
C GLY A 674 9.06 -17.66 2.84
N ASN A 675 8.97 -17.89 4.16
CA ASN A 675 9.62 -17.01 5.13
C ASN A 675 11.15 -17.24 5.12
N SER A 676 11.92 -16.33 5.75
CA SER A 676 13.38 -16.33 5.77
C SER A 676 14.02 -17.51 6.55
N CYS A 677 13.28 -18.59 6.82
CA CYS A 677 13.76 -19.73 7.56
C CYS A 677 14.44 -20.75 6.63
N PRO A 678 15.75 -21.05 6.81
CA PRO A 678 16.45 -22.00 5.95
C PRO A 678 15.82 -23.39 5.91
N LYS A 679 15.14 -23.82 6.98
CA LYS A 679 14.39 -25.08 7.03
C LYS A 679 13.18 -25.09 6.09
N GLY A 680 12.63 -23.93 5.79
CA GLY A 680 11.51 -23.78 4.87
C GLY A 680 11.90 -23.94 3.40
N LEU A 681 13.18 -23.79 3.08
CA LEU A 681 13.69 -23.81 1.70
C LEU A 681 14.03 -25.21 1.18
N VAL A 682 13.83 -26.25 1.99
CA VAL A 682 14.16 -27.64 1.63
C VAL A 682 12.93 -28.55 1.71
N GLU A 683 12.91 -29.60 0.90
CA GLU A 683 11.86 -30.62 0.86
C GLU A 683 12.36 -31.97 1.42
N ASP A 684 13.63 -32.29 1.24
CA ASP A 684 14.22 -33.57 1.60
C ASP A 684 14.75 -33.61 3.03
N ALA A 685 14.64 -34.78 3.67
CA ALA A 685 15.12 -35.02 5.02
C ALA A 685 16.67 -34.93 5.13
N ASN A 686 17.41 -35.30 4.08
CA ASN A 686 18.86 -35.21 4.07
C ASN A 686 19.31 -33.75 3.95
N GLU A 687 18.70 -32.97 3.06
CA GLU A 687 18.92 -31.52 2.97
C GLU A 687 18.61 -30.85 4.32
N MET A 688 17.53 -31.26 5.00
CA MET A 688 17.19 -30.76 6.33
C MET A 688 18.24 -31.11 7.39
N ARG A 689 18.83 -32.30 7.33
CA ARG A 689 19.93 -32.68 8.25
C ARG A 689 21.14 -31.76 8.03
N ALA A 690 21.50 -31.50 6.78
CA ALA A 690 22.59 -30.59 6.43
C ALA A 690 22.31 -29.14 6.95
N VAL A 691 21.10 -28.63 6.73
CA VAL A 691 20.67 -27.33 7.23
C VAL A 691 20.74 -27.28 8.77
N LYS A 692 20.27 -28.31 9.46
CA LYS A 692 20.37 -28.40 10.94
C LYS A 692 21.81 -28.41 11.41
N ALA A 693 22.68 -29.20 10.78
CA ALA A 693 24.10 -29.27 11.15
C ALA A 693 24.76 -27.89 11.01
N LYS A 694 24.54 -27.20 9.88
CA LYS A 694 25.06 -25.86 9.67
C LYS A 694 24.51 -24.84 10.70
N LEU A 695 23.24 -24.90 11.04
CA LEU A 695 22.64 -24.01 12.04
C LEU A 695 23.23 -24.27 13.45
N GLU A 696 23.52 -25.53 13.80
CA GLU A 696 24.15 -25.88 15.08
C GLU A 696 25.63 -25.45 15.13
N GLU A 697 26.33 -25.47 14.00
CA GLU A 697 27.68 -24.93 13.87
C GLU A 697 27.69 -23.41 14.08
N VAL A 698 26.80 -22.68 13.38
CA VAL A 698 26.66 -21.22 13.57
C VAL A 698 26.31 -20.88 15.01
N LYS A 699 25.41 -21.62 15.67
CA LYS A 699 25.10 -21.39 17.09
C LYS A 699 26.27 -21.66 18.06
N ARG A 700 27.17 -22.57 17.70
CA ARG A 700 28.38 -22.82 18.48
C ARG A 700 29.38 -21.68 18.29
N GLU A 701 29.55 -21.21 17.09
CA GLU A 701 30.45 -20.10 16.76
C GLU A 701 29.97 -18.76 17.30
N TYR A 702 28.64 -18.51 17.16
CA TYR A 702 27.97 -17.29 17.59
C TYR A 702 26.84 -17.62 18.58
N PRO A 703 27.17 -17.91 19.85
CA PRO A 703 26.18 -18.29 20.85
C PRO A 703 25.24 -17.12 21.19
N ASN A 704 23.99 -17.42 21.41
CA ASN A 704 23.00 -16.42 21.82
C ASN A 704 23.29 -15.98 23.28
N VAL A 705 23.69 -14.73 23.46
CA VAL A 705 24.07 -14.16 24.76
C VAL A 705 22.92 -14.23 25.77
N ALA A 706 21.68 -14.02 25.35
CA ALA A 706 20.51 -14.12 26.23
C ALA A 706 20.33 -15.55 26.78
N ASP A 707 20.55 -16.57 25.93
CA ASP A 707 20.50 -17.98 26.34
C ASP A 707 21.66 -18.35 27.29
N MET A 708 22.85 -17.76 27.08
CA MET A 708 23.99 -17.93 27.98
C MET A 708 23.69 -17.35 29.36
N VAL A 709 23.22 -16.10 29.41
CA VAL A 709 22.87 -15.42 30.67
C VAL A 709 21.76 -16.18 31.40
N ARG A 710 20.75 -16.63 30.68
CA ARG A 710 19.66 -17.44 31.27
C ARG A 710 20.19 -18.75 31.86
N LYS A 711 21.05 -19.48 31.15
CA LYS A 711 21.65 -20.73 31.64
C LYS A 711 22.48 -20.49 32.87
N ASP A 712 23.23 -19.41 32.93
CA ASP A 712 24.06 -19.07 34.13
C ASP A 712 23.19 -18.67 35.32
N ALA A 713 22.13 -17.91 35.12
CA ALA A 713 21.17 -17.57 36.18
C ALA A 713 20.53 -18.82 36.79
N PHE A 714 20.09 -19.77 35.94
CA PHE A 714 19.53 -21.03 36.45
C PHE A 714 20.58 -21.96 37.08
N ARG A 715 21.82 -21.91 36.65
CA ARG A 715 22.92 -22.66 37.34
C ARG A 715 23.17 -22.12 38.74
N ARG A 716 23.22 -20.80 38.90
CA ARG A 716 23.42 -20.15 40.21
C ARG A 716 22.28 -20.49 41.18
N SER A 717 21.00 -20.36 40.72
CA SER A 717 19.87 -20.70 41.57
C SER A 717 19.82 -22.17 41.99
N ARG A 718 20.27 -23.11 41.15
CA ARG A 718 20.41 -24.53 41.54
C ARG A 718 21.54 -24.79 42.54
N ALA A 719 22.65 -24.07 42.39
CA ALA A 719 23.76 -24.18 43.36
C ALA A 719 23.35 -23.63 44.74
N GLU A 720 22.64 -22.51 44.79
CA GLU A 720 22.10 -21.94 46.02
C GLU A 720 21.02 -22.83 46.66
N ALA A 721 20.14 -23.44 45.87
CA ALA A 721 19.15 -24.40 46.39
C ALA A 721 19.79 -25.70 46.90
N GLY A 722 20.91 -26.12 46.32
CA GLY A 722 21.67 -27.27 46.79
C GLY A 722 22.38 -27.04 48.11
N VAL A 723 22.79 -25.81 48.43
CA VAL A 723 23.41 -25.45 49.70
C VAL A 723 22.38 -25.40 50.84
N VAL A 724 21.13 -25.06 50.56
CA VAL A 724 20.05 -25.05 51.57
C VAL A 724 19.54 -26.47 51.91
N ALA A 725 19.65 -27.44 51.00
CA ALA A 725 19.25 -28.82 51.24
C ALA A 725 20.28 -29.68 52.00
N GLY A 726 21.47 -29.14 52.25
CA GLY A 726 22.51 -29.82 53.00
C GLY A 726 22.73 -29.32 54.46
N ALA A 727 21.81 -28.48 54.95
CA ALA A 727 21.88 -27.87 56.28
C ALA A 727 20.72 -28.31 57.20
N GLU A 728 20.09 -29.48 56.95
CA GLU A 728 19.22 -30.19 57.91
C GLU A 728 19.81 -31.56 58.33
#